data_384b77038dc390344c45217bafb94bf7
#
_entry.id   384b77038dc390344c45217bafb94bf7
#
_cell.length_a   1.000
_cell.length_b   1.000
_cell.length_c   1.000
_cell.angle_alpha   90.00
_cell.angle_beta   90.00
_cell.angle_gamma   90.00
#
_symmetry.space_group_name_H-M   'P 1'
#
loop_
_entity.id
_entity.type
_entity.pdbx_description
1 polymer ?
#
loop_
_entity_poly.entity_id
_entity_poly.type
_entity_poly.pdbx_seq_one_letter_code
_entity_poly.pdbx_strand_id
1 'polypeptide(L)'
;MQENLVIVESPAKAKTIEKFLGKDYKVMSSYGHIRDLKKKELSIDLDTLNPDYEIPDEKKKVVSELKKNAKAAKKIWLASDEDREGEAISWHLCEVLGLDEEKTSRIVFHEITKPAILKAIETPRHLNMNLVNAQQARRVLDRLVGFRLSPVLWRKVKPALSAGRVQSVAVRLIVEREREIQNFQAEPYYRLNAVFAVTGEDGAKNEIKAELNKRFKTHDEAIAFLELCKTSKFTVSSITKKPLKRTPAPPFTTSTLQQEAARKLGFTVSQTMMVAQRLYEAGRITYMRTDSVNLSALAINTSKAEIERLYGAEYGKVRKYQTHSKGAQEAHEAIRPTYMENISIDGTSQEKRLYDLIWKRTIASQMADAQIEKTTVNITLSTEEGKSQTDLQFVANGEVIAFEGFLKVYYESTDDEDGNEELSHALPVIHEGEALERREIVSTERYSQGPNRYTEASLVRKLEELGIGRPSTYAPTISTIQQREYVQKGDRKGEERKYAVDSLLGLKITSKNKKEMAGADKGKLIPTDVGIVVNDFLMENFPDIMDYNFTAKVEQEFDKIAAGQVEWNKEMKLFYQNFEPEVEKVMNARSEHKAGERELGIDPKSGKPVFVKIGRYGPVVQIGSADDEDKPRFSQLPAGKSMETITLGEALELFKLPRTLGQFENSDVVVGAGRFGPYVLHDKKYTSIPKGEDPLTITLDAAINLIQTKRLQEAQRHLKTFAEDAKMEVMNGRYGPYIAYDGKNYRMPKTLHDKAAELTYEQCMDIVKNAPEPKRKK
;
A
#
# COMPACT_ATOMS: atom_id res chain seq x y z
N MET A 1 20.41 22.33 -41.24
CA MET A 1 20.63 20.92 -40.84
C MET A 1 20.77 20.94 -39.35
N GLN A 2 20.08 20.05 -38.62
CA GLN A 2 20.14 20.03 -37.17
C GLN A 2 21.44 19.32 -36.71
N GLU A 3 22.19 19.93 -35.80
CA GLU A 3 23.47 19.35 -35.37
C GLU A 3 23.25 18.10 -34.49
N ASN A 4 22.45 18.25 -33.43
CA ASN A 4 22.24 17.20 -32.45
C ASN A 4 20.75 16.93 -32.18
N LEU A 5 20.36 15.65 -32.12
CA LEU A 5 19.06 15.21 -31.65
C LEU A 5 19.23 14.40 -30.37
N VAL A 6 18.60 14.83 -29.28
CA VAL A 6 18.55 14.07 -28.03
C VAL A 6 17.17 13.44 -27.89
N ILE A 7 17.11 12.13 -27.64
CA ILE A 7 15.84 11.41 -27.45
C ILE A 7 15.76 10.92 -26.01
N VAL A 8 14.71 11.33 -25.32
CA VAL A 8 14.38 10.93 -23.93
C VAL A 8 13.03 10.22 -23.88
N GLU A 9 12.69 9.60 -22.76
CA GLU A 9 11.43 8.87 -22.63
C GLU A 9 10.21 9.73 -22.27
N SER A 10 10.40 10.95 -21.69
CA SER A 10 9.27 11.78 -21.27
C SER A 10 9.34 13.22 -21.79
N PRO A 11 8.19 13.87 -22.08
CA PRO A 11 8.16 15.27 -22.51
C PRO A 11 8.65 16.25 -21.44
N ALA A 12 8.43 15.94 -20.16
CA ALA A 12 8.86 16.77 -19.05
C ALA A 12 10.40 16.78 -18.96
N LYS A 13 11.03 15.60 -19.07
CA LYS A 13 12.48 15.43 -19.12
C LYS A 13 13.07 16.15 -20.34
N ALA A 14 12.42 16.02 -21.52
CA ALA A 14 12.85 16.73 -22.73
C ALA A 14 12.92 18.24 -22.50
N LYS A 15 11.86 18.83 -21.94
CA LYS A 15 11.78 20.28 -21.66
C LYS A 15 12.83 20.75 -20.65
N THR A 16 13.18 19.92 -19.68
CA THR A 16 14.20 20.25 -18.68
C THR A 16 15.60 20.21 -19.28
N ILE A 17 15.92 19.16 -20.03
CA ILE A 17 17.25 18.97 -20.65
C ILE A 17 17.53 19.99 -21.75
N GLU A 18 16.52 20.29 -22.57
CA GLU A 18 16.66 21.27 -23.67
C GLU A 18 17.13 22.66 -23.17
N LYS A 19 16.69 23.07 -21.99
CA LYS A 19 17.13 24.33 -21.35
C LYS A 19 18.63 24.33 -20.99
N PHE A 20 19.23 23.18 -20.78
CA PHE A 20 20.63 23.04 -20.38
C PHE A 20 21.58 22.96 -21.56
N LEU A 21 21.13 22.39 -22.69
CA LEU A 21 21.97 22.07 -23.84
C LEU A 21 22.13 23.21 -24.88
N GLY A 22 21.20 24.16 -24.92
CA GLY A 22 21.27 25.28 -25.85
C GLY A 22 20.75 24.95 -27.25
N LYS A 23 20.97 25.89 -28.20
CA LYS A 23 20.31 25.91 -29.52
C LYS A 23 20.76 24.83 -30.51
N ASP A 24 21.95 24.27 -30.30
CA ASP A 24 22.52 23.25 -31.19
C ASP A 24 21.91 21.84 -30.95
N TYR A 25 21.11 21.72 -29.90
CA TYR A 25 20.46 20.49 -29.51
C TYR A 25 18.95 20.61 -29.61
N LYS A 26 18.32 19.67 -30.27
CA LYS A 26 16.87 19.46 -30.21
C LYS A 26 16.58 18.26 -29.33
N VAL A 27 15.73 18.45 -28.32
CA VAL A 27 15.35 17.36 -27.43
C VAL A 27 13.92 16.91 -27.73
N MET A 28 13.74 15.61 -27.97
CA MET A 28 12.45 15.00 -28.28
C MET A 28 12.15 13.85 -27.33
N SER A 29 10.86 13.56 -27.15
CA SER A 29 10.41 12.45 -26.33
C SER A 29 9.88 11.30 -27.17
N SER A 30 10.19 10.05 -26.76
CA SER A 30 9.58 8.83 -27.27
C SER A 30 8.24 8.52 -26.60
N TYR A 31 7.89 9.24 -25.53
CA TYR A 31 6.75 8.93 -24.67
C TYR A 31 6.78 7.49 -24.10
N GLY A 32 7.93 7.05 -23.64
CA GLY A 32 8.20 5.70 -23.16
C GLY A 32 8.55 4.73 -24.27
N HIS A 33 8.23 3.45 -24.12
CA HIS A 33 8.46 2.42 -25.14
C HIS A 33 7.73 2.73 -26.45
N ILE A 34 8.42 2.58 -27.56
CA ILE A 34 7.88 2.81 -28.90
C ILE A 34 7.45 1.52 -29.62
N ARG A 35 7.86 0.36 -29.09
CA ARG A 35 7.38 -0.96 -29.51
C ARG A 35 7.18 -1.85 -28.28
N ASP A 36 6.28 -2.82 -28.40
CA ASP A 36 5.96 -3.79 -27.35
C ASP A 36 5.52 -5.11 -27.99
N LEU A 37 5.39 -6.17 -27.18
CA LEU A 37 4.77 -7.42 -27.57
C LEU A 37 3.28 -7.21 -27.91
N LYS A 38 2.77 -7.92 -28.91
CA LYS A 38 1.35 -7.84 -29.30
C LYS A 38 0.44 -8.11 -28.11
N LYS A 39 -0.63 -7.32 -27.97
CA LYS A 39 -1.48 -7.35 -26.76
C LYS A 39 -2.28 -8.66 -26.60
N LYS A 40 -2.68 -9.29 -27.70
CA LYS A 40 -3.60 -10.47 -27.71
C LYS A 40 -2.91 -11.78 -28.02
N GLU A 41 -1.66 -11.77 -28.40
CA GLU A 41 -0.89 -12.94 -28.79
C GLU A 41 0.26 -13.18 -27.82
N LEU A 42 0.81 -14.40 -27.80
CA LEU A 42 1.99 -14.68 -27.00
C LEU A 42 3.17 -13.81 -27.42
N SER A 43 3.32 -13.58 -28.72
CA SER A 43 4.39 -12.78 -29.35
C SER A 43 5.81 -13.22 -28.96
N ILE A 44 5.97 -14.51 -28.77
CA ILE A 44 7.26 -15.15 -28.48
C ILE A 44 7.33 -16.39 -29.36
N ASP A 45 8.40 -16.52 -30.13
CA ASP A 45 8.72 -17.74 -30.84
C ASP A 45 9.14 -18.82 -29.84
N LEU A 46 8.43 -19.93 -29.76
CA LEU A 46 8.64 -20.96 -28.74
C LEU A 46 9.91 -21.80 -28.95
N ASP A 47 10.45 -21.86 -30.18
CA ASP A 47 11.67 -22.59 -30.48
C ASP A 47 12.93 -21.80 -30.09
N THR A 48 12.91 -20.51 -30.40
CA THR A 48 14.05 -19.60 -30.17
C THR A 48 13.91 -18.75 -28.91
N LEU A 49 12.67 -18.61 -28.38
CA LEU A 49 12.25 -17.69 -27.29
C LEU A 49 12.46 -16.21 -27.62
N ASN A 50 12.68 -15.89 -28.90
CA ASN A 50 12.79 -14.50 -29.31
C ASN A 50 11.43 -13.80 -29.29
N PRO A 51 11.36 -12.58 -28.74
CA PRO A 51 10.15 -11.79 -28.72
C PRO A 51 9.86 -11.17 -30.10
N ASP A 52 8.60 -11.22 -30.52
CA ASP A 52 8.08 -10.56 -31.73
C ASP A 52 7.44 -9.23 -31.34
N TYR A 53 8.18 -8.14 -31.58
CA TYR A 53 7.77 -6.79 -31.21
C TYR A 53 7.00 -6.09 -32.33
N GLU A 54 5.96 -5.36 -31.98
CA GLU A 54 5.22 -4.45 -32.85
C GLU A 54 5.27 -2.99 -32.37
N ILE A 55 5.06 -2.07 -33.29
CA ILE A 55 4.85 -0.66 -32.97
C ILE A 55 3.36 -0.45 -32.75
N PRO A 56 2.89 -0.17 -31.50
CA PRO A 56 1.48 0.10 -31.23
C PRO A 56 0.95 1.27 -32.08
N ASP A 57 -0.31 1.22 -32.50
CA ASP A 57 -0.93 2.22 -33.37
C ASP A 57 -0.79 3.64 -32.80
N GLU A 58 -0.96 3.79 -31.49
CA GLU A 58 -0.80 5.05 -30.78
C GLU A 58 0.62 5.62 -30.86
N LYS A 59 1.63 4.82 -31.18
CA LYS A 59 3.03 5.23 -31.29
C LYS A 59 3.49 5.53 -32.70
N LYS A 60 2.77 5.13 -33.74
CA LYS A 60 3.15 5.29 -35.14
C LYS A 60 3.46 6.75 -35.50
N LYS A 61 2.68 7.70 -35.00
CA LYS A 61 2.90 9.14 -35.24
C LYS A 61 4.22 9.61 -34.63
N VAL A 62 4.48 9.24 -33.37
CA VAL A 62 5.71 9.60 -32.64
C VAL A 62 6.93 9.01 -33.34
N VAL A 63 6.86 7.74 -33.75
CA VAL A 63 7.93 7.05 -34.49
C VAL A 63 8.20 7.74 -35.81
N SER A 64 7.17 8.13 -36.57
CA SER A 64 7.33 8.85 -37.85
C SER A 64 8.04 10.20 -37.66
N GLU A 65 7.67 10.94 -36.62
CA GLU A 65 8.28 12.23 -36.30
C GLU A 65 9.74 12.07 -35.85
N LEU A 66 10.03 11.07 -35.00
CA LEU A 66 11.40 10.75 -34.58
C LEU A 66 12.26 10.34 -35.76
N LYS A 67 11.77 9.49 -36.69
CA LYS A 67 12.47 9.08 -37.91
C LYS A 67 12.85 10.29 -38.80
N LYS A 68 11.92 11.22 -38.97
CA LYS A 68 12.16 12.44 -39.76
C LYS A 68 13.30 13.27 -39.14
N ASN A 69 13.27 13.48 -37.82
CA ASN A 69 14.28 14.28 -37.13
C ASN A 69 15.63 13.56 -37.03
N ALA A 70 15.64 12.24 -36.81
CA ALA A 70 16.85 11.42 -36.78
C ALA A 70 17.62 11.48 -38.12
N LYS A 71 16.90 11.40 -39.26
CA LYS A 71 17.50 11.55 -40.59
C LYS A 71 18.10 12.94 -40.83
N ALA A 72 17.55 13.98 -40.23
CA ALA A 72 18.01 15.38 -40.38
C ALA A 72 19.18 15.74 -39.45
N ALA A 73 19.39 14.96 -38.38
CA ALA A 73 20.43 15.22 -37.40
C ALA A 73 21.80 14.67 -37.82
N LYS A 74 22.88 15.36 -37.48
CA LYS A 74 24.25 14.86 -37.69
C LYS A 74 24.63 13.84 -36.61
N LYS A 75 24.21 14.05 -35.36
CA LYS A 75 24.47 13.17 -34.23
C LYS A 75 23.21 12.95 -33.42
N ILE A 76 23.04 11.72 -32.91
CA ILE A 76 21.88 11.29 -32.11
C ILE A 76 22.37 10.87 -30.73
N TRP A 77 21.64 11.33 -29.72
CA TRP A 77 21.92 11.07 -28.31
C TRP A 77 20.72 10.37 -27.70
N LEU A 78 20.92 9.15 -27.19
CA LEU A 78 19.89 8.41 -26.45
C LEU A 78 20.07 8.67 -24.96
N ALA A 79 19.11 9.35 -24.36
CA ALA A 79 19.18 9.89 -23.01
C ALA A 79 18.03 9.40 -22.11
N SER A 80 17.62 8.14 -22.30
CA SER A 80 16.66 7.47 -21.42
C SER A 80 17.28 7.19 -20.03
N ASP A 81 16.44 6.82 -19.05
CA ASP A 81 16.87 6.54 -17.68
C ASP A 81 17.98 5.47 -17.61
N GLU A 82 18.71 5.46 -16.50
CA GLU A 82 19.85 4.56 -16.28
C GLU A 82 19.43 3.23 -15.64
N ASP A 83 18.30 2.71 -16.04
CA ASP A 83 17.86 1.37 -15.62
C ASP A 83 17.70 0.45 -16.84
N ARG A 84 17.35 -0.82 -16.59
CA ARG A 84 17.13 -1.82 -17.66
C ARG A 84 16.02 -1.41 -18.63
N GLU A 85 14.98 -0.73 -18.13
CA GLU A 85 13.87 -0.24 -18.95
C GLU A 85 14.32 0.89 -19.88
N GLY A 86 15.11 1.85 -19.37
CA GLY A 86 15.68 2.92 -20.17
C GLY A 86 16.66 2.42 -21.23
N GLU A 87 17.47 1.41 -20.90
CA GLU A 87 18.37 0.78 -21.85
C GLU A 87 17.61 0.05 -22.97
N ALA A 88 16.53 -0.66 -22.63
CA ALA A 88 15.65 -1.31 -23.59
C ALA A 88 14.91 -0.28 -24.47
N ILE A 89 14.47 0.86 -23.94
CA ILE A 89 13.88 1.95 -24.72
C ILE A 89 14.89 2.46 -25.76
N SER A 90 16.12 2.69 -25.34
CA SER A 90 17.20 3.14 -26.24
C SER A 90 17.49 2.11 -27.34
N TRP A 91 17.55 0.82 -27.01
CA TRP A 91 17.70 -0.25 -27.98
C TRP A 91 16.52 -0.30 -28.96
N HIS A 92 15.30 -0.24 -28.47
CA HIS A 92 14.11 -0.19 -29.35
C HIS A 92 14.12 1.02 -30.28
N LEU A 93 14.64 2.17 -29.82
CA LEU A 93 14.82 3.35 -30.68
C LEU A 93 15.84 3.08 -31.79
N CYS A 94 16.99 2.46 -31.50
CA CYS A 94 17.97 2.08 -32.51
C CYS A 94 17.36 1.22 -33.58
N GLU A 95 16.71 0.13 -33.20
CA GLU A 95 16.08 -0.84 -34.10
C GLU A 95 14.98 -0.19 -34.97
N VAL A 96 14.03 0.52 -34.34
CA VAL A 96 12.87 1.06 -35.06
C VAL A 96 13.24 2.21 -35.97
N LEU A 97 14.16 3.08 -35.54
CA LEU A 97 14.57 4.23 -36.33
C LEU A 97 15.66 3.91 -37.35
N GLY A 98 16.30 2.72 -37.25
CA GLY A 98 17.41 2.29 -38.08
C GLY A 98 18.62 3.24 -37.86
N LEU A 99 19.02 3.42 -36.59
CA LEU A 99 20.08 4.35 -36.23
C LEU A 99 21.44 3.75 -36.53
N ASP A 100 22.31 4.59 -37.05
CA ASP A 100 23.71 4.26 -37.31
C ASP A 100 24.50 4.33 -35.99
N GLU A 101 25.20 3.25 -35.65
CA GLU A 101 25.99 3.15 -34.41
C GLU A 101 27.10 4.22 -34.31
N GLU A 102 27.72 4.62 -35.45
CA GLU A 102 28.76 5.65 -35.47
C GLU A 102 28.21 7.04 -35.15
N LYS A 103 26.92 7.27 -35.45
CA LYS A 103 26.24 8.56 -35.23
C LYS A 103 25.42 8.60 -33.94
N THR A 104 25.29 7.46 -33.27
CA THR A 104 24.43 7.32 -32.11
C THR A 104 25.24 7.10 -30.85
N SER A 105 25.00 7.91 -29.86
CA SER A 105 25.65 7.83 -28.54
C SER A 105 24.61 7.66 -27.44
N ARG A 106 24.90 6.80 -26.48
CA ARG A 106 24.11 6.62 -25.25
C ARG A 106 24.73 7.50 -24.15
N ILE A 107 23.91 8.31 -23.51
CA ILE A 107 24.30 9.07 -22.32
C ILE A 107 23.44 8.67 -21.12
N VAL A 108 24.04 8.59 -19.96
CA VAL A 108 23.40 8.21 -18.70
C VAL A 108 23.74 9.23 -17.61
N PHE A 109 22.78 9.47 -16.73
CA PHE A 109 22.93 10.39 -15.62
C PHE A 109 21.95 10.04 -14.50
N HIS A 110 22.40 10.19 -13.26
CA HIS A 110 21.61 9.90 -12.06
C HIS A 110 20.70 11.06 -11.65
N GLU A 111 20.96 12.27 -12.19
CA GLU A 111 20.19 13.47 -11.88
C GLU A 111 20.11 14.39 -13.11
N ILE A 112 19.02 15.13 -13.22
CA ILE A 112 18.78 16.05 -14.32
C ILE A 112 19.21 17.46 -13.89
N THR A 113 20.52 17.67 -13.79
CA THR A 113 21.15 18.96 -13.54
C THR A 113 22.04 19.37 -14.72
N LYS A 114 22.27 20.68 -14.90
CA LYS A 114 23.11 21.17 -16.00
C LYS A 114 24.51 20.53 -15.99
N PRO A 115 25.24 20.49 -14.85
CA PRO A 115 26.55 19.85 -14.80
C PRO A 115 26.52 18.36 -15.15
N ALA A 116 25.53 17.60 -14.65
CA ALA A 116 25.43 16.17 -14.91
C ALA A 116 25.14 15.89 -16.40
N ILE A 117 24.25 16.64 -17.01
CA ILE A 117 23.91 16.51 -18.45
C ILE A 117 25.10 16.86 -19.34
N LEU A 118 25.81 17.95 -19.06
CA LEU A 118 27.00 18.34 -19.84
C LEU A 118 28.10 17.29 -19.72
N LYS A 119 28.37 16.81 -18.52
CA LYS A 119 29.32 15.71 -18.27
C LYS A 119 28.93 14.44 -19.02
N ALA A 120 27.64 14.06 -19.02
CA ALA A 120 27.18 12.89 -19.75
C ALA A 120 27.40 12.98 -21.26
N ILE A 121 27.30 14.18 -21.84
CA ILE A 121 27.61 14.44 -23.26
C ILE A 121 29.11 14.31 -23.55
N GLU A 122 29.96 14.70 -22.61
CA GLU A 122 31.42 14.57 -22.73
C GLU A 122 31.89 13.12 -22.63
N THR A 123 31.12 12.26 -21.93
CA THR A 123 31.47 10.86 -21.66
C THR A 123 30.39 9.89 -22.15
N PRO A 124 30.07 9.88 -23.46
CA PRO A 124 29.08 8.96 -24.01
C PRO A 124 29.59 7.52 -24.00
N ARG A 125 28.66 6.56 -24.04
CA ARG A 125 28.93 5.16 -24.18
C ARG A 125 28.10 4.50 -25.29
N HIS A 126 28.35 3.25 -25.56
CA HIS A 126 27.46 2.41 -26.37
C HIS A 126 26.32 1.84 -25.53
N LEU A 127 25.32 1.25 -26.21
CA LEU A 127 24.27 0.50 -25.55
C LEU A 127 24.85 -0.69 -24.76
N ASN A 128 24.35 -0.89 -23.56
CA ASN A 128 24.70 -2.07 -22.77
C ASN A 128 23.70 -3.21 -23.08
N MET A 129 24.09 -4.09 -24.01
CA MET A 129 23.24 -5.20 -24.44
C MET A 129 22.93 -6.19 -23.32
N ASN A 130 23.76 -6.29 -22.27
CA ASN A 130 23.46 -7.14 -21.12
C ASN A 130 22.26 -6.62 -20.33
N LEU A 131 22.15 -5.29 -20.16
CA LEU A 131 20.96 -4.66 -19.55
C LEU A 131 19.71 -4.86 -20.40
N VAL A 132 19.84 -4.71 -21.74
CA VAL A 132 18.76 -5.00 -22.71
C VAL A 132 18.31 -6.45 -22.58
N ASN A 133 19.25 -7.39 -22.56
CA ASN A 133 18.97 -8.82 -22.44
C ASN A 133 18.29 -9.16 -21.11
N ALA A 134 18.68 -8.53 -20.01
CA ALA A 134 18.04 -8.73 -18.72
C ALA A 134 16.57 -8.23 -18.71
N GLN A 135 16.31 -7.11 -19.37
CA GLN A 135 14.94 -6.61 -19.55
C GLN A 135 14.12 -7.53 -20.47
N GLN A 136 14.70 -7.99 -21.58
CA GLN A 136 14.07 -8.96 -22.48
C GLN A 136 13.74 -10.27 -21.74
N ALA A 137 14.71 -10.84 -21.01
CA ALA A 137 14.48 -12.06 -20.23
C ALA A 137 13.29 -11.91 -19.28
N ARG A 138 13.23 -10.81 -18.53
CA ARG A 138 12.07 -10.50 -17.68
C ARG A 138 10.79 -10.42 -18.49
N ARG A 139 10.80 -9.68 -19.61
CA ARG A 139 9.62 -9.48 -20.46
C ARG A 139 9.09 -10.79 -21.03
N VAL A 140 10.00 -11.65 -21.50
CA VAL A 140 9.70 -12.98 -22.04
C VAL A 140 9.13 -13.89 -20.94
N LEU A 141 9.80 -13.98 -19.79
CA LEU A 141 9.36 -14.84 -18.70
C LEU A 141 7.98 -14.44 -18.16
N ASP A 142 7.77 -13.15 -17.88
CA ASP A 142 6.50 -12.66 -17.36
C ASP A 142 5.37 -12.84 -18.42
N ARG A 143 5.69 -12.75 -19.73
CA ARG A 143 4.76 -13.05 -20.82
C ARG A 143 4.40 -14.52 -20.86
N LEU A 144 5.38 -15.43 -20.83
CA LEU A 144 5.17 -16.87 -20.81
C LEU A 144 4.28 -17.28 -19.63
N VAL A 145 4.65 -16.90 -18.42
CA VAL A 145 3.87 -17.21 -17.21
C VAL A 145 2.44 -16.68 -17.33
N GLY A 146 2.28 -15.39 -17.69
CA GLY A 146 0.96 -14.76 -17.77
C GLY A 146 0.05 -15.37 -18.84
N PHE A 147 0.57 -15.63 -20.04
CA PHE A 147 -0.20 -16.17 -21.17
C PHE A 147 -0.49 -17.65 -21.06
N ARG A 148 0.33 -18.40 -20.33
CA ARG A 148 0.12 -19.83 -20.12
C ARG A 148 -0.78 -20.12 -18.92
N LEU A 149 -0.59 -19.43 -17.80
CA LEU A 149 -1.41 -19.64 -16.58
C LEU A 149 -2.81 -19.02 -16.65
N SER A 150 -2.96 -17.85 -17.31
CA SER A 150 -4.28 -17.19 -17.34
C SER A 150 -5.36 -18.04 -18.04
N PRO A 151 -5.12 -18.70 -19.21
CA PRO A 151 -6.08 -19.62 -19.80
C PRO A 151 -6.42 -20.82 -18.90
N VAL A 152 -5.45 -21.33 -18.10
CA VAL A 152 -5.73 -22.40 -17.13
C VAL A 152 -6.74 -21.90 -16.09
N LEU A 153 -6.53 -20.70 -15.55
CA LEU A 153 -7.47 -20.09 -14.60
C LEU A 153 -8.85 -19.86 -15.25
N TRP A 154 -8.92 -19.48 -16.51
CA TRP A 154 -10.22 -19.29 -17.20
C TRP A 154 -10.99 -20.59 -17.33
N ARG A 155 -10.30 -21.68 -17.61
CA ARG A 155 -10.91 -23.00 -17.77
C ARG A 155 -11.29 -23.64 -16.44
N LYS A 156 -10.42 -23.52 -15.44
CA LYS A 156 -10.52 -24.25 -14.17
C LYS A 156 -11.24 -23.48 -13.06
N VAL A 157 -11.15 -22.14 -13.05
CA VAL A 157 -11.71 -21.27 -12.01
C VAL A 157 -12.81 -20.40 -12.59
N LYS A 158 -12.45 -19.32 -13.30
CA LYS A 158 -13.40 -18.34 -13.83
C LYS A 158 -12.77 -17.54 -14.99
N PRO A 159 -13.53 -17.18 -16.04
CA PRO A 159 -13.06 -16.28 -17.11
C PRO A 159 -12.54 -14.94 -16.57
N ALA A 160 -11.65 -14.32 -17.33
CA ALA A 160 -11.04 -13.01 -17.09
C ALA A 160 -10.10 -12.93 -15.87
N LEU A 161 -9.75 -14.04 -15.23
CA LEU A 161 -8.68 -14.08 -14.23
C LEU A 161 -7.31 -14.05 -14.90
N SER A 162 -6.30 -13.68 -14.16
CA SER A 162 -4.92 -13.65 -14.66
C SER A 162 -3.93 -14.01 -13.58
N ALA A 163 -2.88 -14.70 -13.95
CA ALA A 163 -1.74 -15.01 -13.10
C ALA A 163 -0.49 -14.27 -13.57
N GLY A 164 0.47 -14.12 -12.69
CA GLY A 164 1.77 -13.58 -13.00
C GLY A 164 2.72 -13.81 -11.83
N ARG A 165 3.98 -14.08 -12.13
CA ARG A 165 5.00 -14.52 -11.18
C ARG A 165 5.03 -13.69 -9.90
N VAL A 166 5.27 -12.40 -9.98
CA VAL A 166 5.39 -11.53 -8.79
C VAL A 166 4.04 -11.25 -8.15
N GLN A 167 3.01 -10.99 -8.96
CA GLN A 167 1.69 -10.64 -8.44
C GLN A 167 1.00 -11.79 -7.69
N SER A 168 1.11 -13.03 -8.19
CA SER A 168 0.49 -14.19 -7.53
C SER A 168 1.14 -14.47 -6.20
N VAL A 169 2.46 -14.32 -6.11
CA VAL A 169 3.22 -14.46 -4.87
C VAL A 169 2.90 -13.32 -3.88
N ALA A 170 2.65 -12.10 -4.35
CA ALA A 170 2.19 -11.01 -3.49
C ALA A 170 0.79 -11.28 -2.92
N VAL A 171 -0.12 -11.87 -3.71
CA VAL A 171 -1.44 -12.31 -3.22
C VAL A 171 -1.27 -13.42 -2.18
N ARG A 172 -0.37 -14.39 -2.41
CA ARG A 172 -0.05 -15.47 -1.46
C ARG A 172 0.34 -14.91 -0.08
N LEU A 173 1.24 -13.92 -0.01
CA LEU A 173 1.64 -13.29 1.25
C LEU A 173 0.44 -12.74 2.03
N ILE A 174 -0.51 -12.13 1.32
CA ILE A 174 -1.70 -11.52 1.94
C ILE A 174 -2.68 -12.60 2.40
N VAL A 175 -2.87 -13.68 1.60
CA VAL A 175 -3.73 -14.82 1.96
C VAL A 175 -3.18 -15.58 3.16
N GLU A 176 -1.88 -15.90 3.17
CA GLU A 176 -1.23 -16.57 4.30
C GLU A 176 -1.36 -15.73 5.58
N ARG A 177 -1.14 -14.41 5.51
CA ARG A 177 -1.31 -13.49 6.63
C ARG A 177 -2.75 -13.45 7.14
N GLU A 178 -3.75 -13.46 6.27
CA GLU A 178 -5.15 -13.50 6.68
C GLU A 178 -5.47 -14.82 7.43
N ARG A 179 -4.94 -15.95 6.96
CA ARG A 179 -5.09 -17.25 7.62
C ARG A 179 -4.35 -17.32 8.97
N GLU A 180 -3.15 -16.74 9.06
CA GLU A 180 -2.44 -16.58 10.34
C GLU A 180 -3.30 -15.82 11.36
N ILE A 181 -3.95 -14.74 10.93
CA ILE A 181 -4.81 -13.92 11.79
C ILE A 181 -6.07 -14.68 12.20
N GLN A 182 -6.69 -15.41 11.27
CA GLN A 182 -7.91 -16.20 11.56
C GLN A 182 -7.65 -17.36 12.53
N ASN A 183 -6.47 -17.97 12.44
CA ASN A 183 -6.07 -19.07 13.31
C ASN A 183 -5.48 -18.61 14.65
N PHE A 184 -5.19 -17.30 14.80
CA PHE A 184 -4.61 -16.78 16.02
C PHE A 184 -5.62 -16.72 17.14
N GLN A 185 -5.26 -17.32 18.28
CA GLN A 185 -6.04 -17.27 19.52
C GLN A 185 -5.37 -16.30 20.49
N ALA A 186 -6.07 -15.23 20.81
CA ALA A 186 -5.58 -14.25 21.76
C ALA A 186 -5.65 -14.77 23.20
N GLU A 187 -4.51 -14.85 23.86
CA GLU A 187 -4.42 -15.28 25.26
C GLU A 187 -4.45 -14.04 26.18
N PRO A 188 -5.27 -14.07 27.25
CA PRO A 188 -5.31 -13.02 28.23
C PRO A 188 -4.05 -13.01 29.10
N TYR A 189 -3.61 -11.85 29.52
CA TYR A 189 -2.61 -11.63 30.55
C TYR A 189 -2.90 -10.33 31.31
N TYR A 190 -2.37 -10.22 32.51
CA TYR A 190 -2.61 -9.07 33.37
C TYR A 190 -1.31 -8.27 33.52
N ARG A 191 -1.38 -7.00 33.16
CA ARG A 191 -0.29 -6.03 33.25
C ARG A 191 -0.57 -5.09 34.40
N LEU A 192 0.40 -4.92 35.29
CA LEU A 192 0.25 -4.06 36.46
C LEU A 192 1.11 -2.81 36.32
N ASN A 193 0.46 -1.67 36.51
CA ASN A 193 1.10 -0.36 36.55
C ASN A 193 0.84 0.28 37.91
N ALA A 194 1.88 0.89 38.46
CA ALA A 194 1.80 1.62 39.74
C ALA A 194 2.11 3.11 39.52
N VAL A 195 1.50 3.95 40.32
CA VAL A 195 1.81 5.37 40.48
C VAL A 195 2.29 5.58 41.89
N PHE A 196 3.50 6.07 42.00
CA PHE A 196 4.10 6.43 43.29
C PHE A 196 4.28 7.94 43.40
N ALA A 197 4.05 8.49 44.59
CA ALA A 197 4.38 9.87 44.90
C ALA A 197 5.86 9.97 45.29
N VAL A 198 6.51 10.98 44.76
CA VAL A 198 7.88 11.38 45.09
C VAL A 198 7.86 12.82 45.60
N THR A 199 8.48 13.07 46.72
CA THR A 199 8.60 14.45 47.25
C THR A 199 9.95 14.99 46.77
N GLY A 200 9.93 15.96 45.89
CA GLY A 200 11.15 16.62 45.41
C GLY A 200 11.87 17.40 46.51
N GLU A 201 13.15 17.70 46.33
CA GLU A 201 13.96 18.52 47.24
C GLU A 201 13.35 19.92 47.50
N ASP A 202 12.59 20.42 46.54
CA ASP A 202 11.81 21.67 46.58
C ASP A 202 10.45 21.55 47.29
N GLY A 203 10.11 20.36 47.80
CA GLY A 203 8.81 20.03 48.39
C GLY A 203 7.68 19.83 47.39
N ALA A 204 7.96 19.86 46.08
CA ALA A 204 6.98 19.58 45.06
C ALA A 204 6.59 18.10 45.07
N LYS A 205 5.30 17.82 44.95
CA LYS A 205 4.78 16.44 44.82
C LYS A 205 4.78 16.03 43.36
N ASN A 206 5.71 15.17 42.99
CA ASN A 206 5.82 14.58 41.68
C ASN A 206 5.28 13.15 41.70
N GLU A 207 4.97 12.60 40.53
CA GLU A 207 4.53 11.22 40.39
C GLU A 207 5.47 10.45 39.48
N ILE A 208 5.73 9.18 39.83
CA ILE A 208 6.45 8.23 38.99
C ILE A 208 5.54 7.09 38.63
N LYS A 209 5.46 6.78 37.33
CA LYS A 209 4.73 5.62 36.79
C LYS A 209 5.71 4.48 36.59
N ALA A 210 5.38 3.32 37.10
CA ALA A 210 6.21 2.13 36.98
C ALA A 210 5.36 0.91 36.61
N GLU A 211 5.92 0.00 35.81
CA GLU A 211 5.31 -1.25 35.41
C GLU A 211 5.95 -2.39 36.17
N LEU A 212 5.12 -3.39 36.61
CA LEU A 212 5.64 -4.59 37.20
C LEU A 212 6.43 -5.40 36.16
N ASN A 213 7.60 -5.89 36.54
CA ASN A 213 8.48 -6.70 35.67
C ASN A 213 7.91 -8.10 35.33
N LYS A 214 6.72 -8.46 35.87
CA LYS A 214 6.02 -9.72 35.63
C LYS A 214 4.61 -9.46 35.14
N ARG A 215 4.19 -10.22 34.13
CA ARG A 215 2.80 -10.31 33.67
C ARG A 215 2.18 -11.56 34.24
N PHE A 216 1.00 -11.46 34.82
CA PHE A 216 0.28 -12.61 35.35
C PHE A 216 -0.59 -13.24 34.26
N LYS A 217 -0.79 -14.56 34.36
CA LYS A 217 -1.60 -15.30 33.38
C LYS A 217 -3.08 -15.36 33.76
N THR A 218 -3.39 -15.28 35.05
CA THR A 218 -4.75 -15.37 35.56
C THR A 218 -5.14 -14.12 36.34
N HIS A 219 -6.46 -13.85 36.40
CA HIS A 219 -7.02 -12.78 37.20
C HIS A 219 -6.73 -12.98 38.70
N ASP A 220 -6.84 -14.21 39.18
CA ASP A 220 -6.62 -14.56 40.60
C ASP A 220 -5.18 -14.26 41.05
N GLU A 221 -4.17 -14.54 40.18
CA GLU A 221 -2.77 -14.18 40.46
C GLU A 221 -2.59 -12.67 40.56
N ALA A 222 -3.24 -11.91 39.66
CA ALA A 222 -3.17 -10.44 39.68
C ALA A 222 -3.84 -9.85 40.93
N ILE A 223 -5.02 -10.36 41.33
CA ILE A 223 -5.71 -9.93 42.54
C ILE A 223 -4.89 -10.31 43.79
N ALA A 224 -4.34 -11.51 43.87
CA ALA A 224 -3.49 -11.94 44.99
C ALA A 224 -2.28 -10.99 45.15
N PHE A 225 -1.69 -10.55 44.05
CA PHE A 225 -0.60 -9.57 44.06
C PHE A 225 -1.08 -8.19 44.52
N LEU A 226 -2.25 -7.73 44.10
CA LEU A 226 -2.83 -6.48 44.57
C LEU A 226 -3.13 -6.53 46.08
N GLU A 227 -3.61 -7.68 46.59
CA GLU A 227 -3.81 -7.91 48.05
C GLU A 227 -2.48 -7.81 48.79
N LEU A 228 -1.40 -8.43 48.28
CA LEU A 228 -0.05 -8.30 48.86
C LEU A 228 0.42 -6.84 48.88
N CYS A 229 0.12 -6.05 47.86
CA CYS A 229 0.50 -4.66 47.78
C CYS A 229 -0.21 -3.74 48.79
N LYS A 230 -1.32 -4.17 49.41
CA LYS A 230 -2.04 -3.36 50.40
C LYS A 230 -1.17 -2.95 51.60
N THR A 231 -0.37 -3.89 52.10
CA THR A 231 0.48 -3.71 53.29
C THR A 231 1.97 -3.59 52.95
N SER A 232 2.35 -3.75 51.71
CA SER A 232 3.73 -3.69 51.27
C SER A 232 4.29 -2.26 51.33
N LYS A 233 5.57 -2.18 51.69
CA LYS A 233 6.38 -0.95 51.55
C LYS A 233 7.14 -0.99 50.25
N PHE A 234 7.24 0.16 49.60
CA PHE A 234 7.91 0.29 48.29
C PHE A 234 9.17 1.12 48.47
N THR A 235 10.30 0.59 48.00
CA THR A 235 11.60 1.25 48.16
C THR A 235 12.35 1.20 46.86
N VAL A 236 13.01 2.28 46.51
CA VAL A 236 13.91 2.35 45.37
C VAL A 236 15.14 1.48 45.65
N SER A 237 15.24 0.36 44.93
CA SER A 237 16.34 -0.59 45.14
C SER A 237 17.56 -0.26 44.31
N SER A 238 17.40 0.30 43.12
CA SER A 238 18.50 0.75 42.28
C SER A 238 18.06 1.79 41.26
N ILE A 239 18.98 2.66 40.90
CA ILE A 239 18.84 3.64 39.82
C ILE A 239 19.98 3.44 38.84
N THR A 240 19.67 3.07 37.63
CA THR A 240 20.67 2.87 36.59
C THR A 240 20.51 3.91 35.50
N LYS A 241 21.56 4.71 35.27
CA LYS A 241 21.63 5.65 34.17
C LYS A 241 22.56 5.07 33.08
N LYS A 242 22.03 4.96 31.87
CA LYS A 242 22.81 4.44 30.72
C LYS A 242 22.73 5.41 29.55
N PRO A 243 23.86 5.80 28.99
CA PRO A 243 23.85 6.54 27.72
C PRO A 243 23.37 5.65 26.60
N LEU A 244 22.39 6.13 25.84
CA LEU A 244 21.87 5.48 24.64
C LEU A 244 22.14 6.40 23.45
N LYS A 245 22.64 5.82 22.38
CA LYS A 245 22.80 6.53 21.11
C LYS A 245 21.78 6.02 20.10
N ARG A 246 21.05 6.95 19.50
CA ARG A 246 20.21 6.66 18.34
C ARG A 246 20.93 7.17 17.10
N THR A 247 21.11 6.32 16.10
CA THR A 247 21.76 6.66 14.82
C THR A 247 20.72 6.96 13.77
N PRO A 248 20.97 7.91 12.85
CA PRO A 248 20.03 8.19 11.77
C PRO A 248 20.01 7.03 10.76
N ALA A 249 18.84 6.84 10.18
CA ALA A 249 18.65 5.89 9.09
C ALA A 249 19.32 6.37 7.79
N PRO A 250 19.66 5.44 6.87
CA PRO A 250 20.25 5.76 5.58
C PRO A 250 19.37 6.70 4.73
N PRO A 251 19.92 7.36 3.70
CA PRO A 251 19.15 8.01 2.67
C PRO A 251 18.14 7.05 2.03
N PHE A 252 17.12 7.60 1.38
CA PHE A 252 16.05 6.77 0.81
C PHE A 252 16.49 5.90 -0.35
N THR A 253 16.07 4.64 -0.32
CA THR A 253 15.85 3.78 -1.48
C THR A 253 14.41 3.95 -1.97
N THR A 254 14.06 3.35 -3.12
CA THR A 254 12.65 3.30 -3.59
C THR A 254 11.72 2.71 -2.55
N SER A 255 12.10 1.59 -1.95
CA SER A 255 11.32 0.88 -0.95
C SER A 255 11.08 1.73 0.30
N THR A 256 12.16 2.26 0.88
CA THR A 256 12.05 3.06 2.11
C THR A 256 11.33 4.39 1.89
N LEU A 257 11.45 5.02 0.71
CA LEU A 257 10.67 6.19 0.35
C LEU A 257 9.17 5.88 0.27
N GLN A 258 8.80 4.75 -0.36
CA GLN A 258 7.40 4.32 -0.44
C GLN A 258 6.81 4.05 0.95
N GLN A 259 7.57 3.43 1.83
CA GLN A 259 7.16 3.15 3.21
C GLN A 259 6.93 4.43 4.00
N GLU A 260 7.91 5.32 4.04
CA GLU A 260 7.82 6.56 4.82
C GLU A 260 6.79 7.56 4.25
N ALA A 261 6.65 7.64 2.93
CA ALA A 261 5.61 8.46 2.30
C ALA A 261 4.20 7.94 2.63
N ALA A 262 4.02 6.62 2.70
CA ALA A 262 2.74 6.04 3.12
C ALA A 262 2.41 6.37 4.58
N ARG A 263 3.39 6.24 5.48
CA ARG A 263 3.22 6.51 6.93
C ARG A 263 3.02 7.99 7.23
N LYS A 264 3.92 8.85 6.74
CA LYS A 264 3.95 10.29 7.10
C LYS A 264 3.05 11.16 6.24
N LEU A 265 2.88 10.82 4.97
CA LEU A 265 2.14 11.64 4.01
C LEU A 265 0.78 11.07 3.66
N GLY A 266 0.52 9.79 4.00
CA GLY A 266 -0.69 9.08 3.60
C GLY A 266 -0.76 8.80 2.09
N PHE A 267 0.40 8.76 1.40
CA PHE A 267 0.45 8.49 -0.03
C PHE A 267 0.37 6.99 -0.30
N THR A 268 -0.33 6.60 -1.37
CA THR A 268 -0.20 5.23 -1.88
C THR A 268 1.18 5.04 -2.49
N VAL A 269 1.62 3.78 -2.59
CA VAL A 269 2.89 3.44 -3.23
C VAL A 269 2.96 3.98 -4.66
N SER A 270 1.88 3.84 -5.44
CA SER A 270 1.80 4.38 -6.81
C SER A 270 1.82 5.90 -6.85
N GLN A 271 1.15 6.56 -5.91
CA GLN A 271 1.17 8.02 -5.81
C GLN A 271 2.57 8.53 -5.48
N THR A 272 3.27 7.87 -4.56
CA THR A 272 4.66 8.20 -4.22
C THR A 272 5.55 8.15 -5.45
N MET A 273 5.48 7.07 -6.25
CA MET A 273 6.30 6.94 -7.45
C MET A 273 5.95 7.96 -8.53
N MET A 274 4.67 8.25 -8.71
CA MET A 274 4.22 9.29 -9.66
C MET A 274 4.75 10.67 -9.29
N VAL A 275 4.73 11.04 -8.02
CA VAL A 275 5.24 12.33 -7.55
C VAL A 275 6.77 12.37 -7.61
N ALA A 276 7.44 11.28 -7.20
CA ALA A 276 8.90 11.16 -7.30
C ALA A 276 9.40 11.28 -8.75
N GLN A 277 8.69 10.66 -9.72
CA GLN A 277 8.98 10.78 -11.14
C GLN A 277 8.94 12.25 -11.61
N ARG A 278 7.92 13.00 -11.19
CA ARG A 278 7.80 14.43 -11.52
C ARG A 278 8.94 15.26 -10.92
N LEU A 279 9.32 14.97 -9.68
CA LEU A 279 10.43 15.65 -9.02
C LEU A 279 11.75 15.37 -9.73
N TYR A 280 11.99 14.11 -10.13
CA TYR A 280 13.17 13.73 -10.92
C TYR A 280 13.20 14.44 -12.29
N GLU A 281 12.12 14.38 -13.07
CA GLU A 281 12.00 15.00 -14.39
C GLU A 281 12.14 16.51 -14.33
N ALA A 282 11.77 17.13 -13.23
CA ALA A 282 11.98 18.55 -12.95
C ALA A 282 13.41 18.86 -12.45
N GLY A 283 14.28 17.86 -12.30
CA GLY A 283 15.64 18.02 -11.81
C GLY A 283 15.74 18.41 -10.33
N ARG A 284 14.76 18.00 -9.51
CA ARG A 284 14.70 18.32 -8.07
C ARG A 284 15.32 17.24 -7.18
N ILE A 285 15.25 16.00 -7.61
CA ILE A 285 15.82 14.85 -6.91
C ILE A 285 16.62 13.97 -7.87
N THR A 286 17.46 13.08 -7.33
CA THR A 286 18.12 12.00 -8.06
C THR A 286 17.11 10.97 -8.55
N TYR A 287 17.55 10.02 -9.38
CA TYR A 287 16.71 8.97 -9.93
C TYR A 287 16.02 8.16 -8.82
N MET A 288 14.70 8.03 -8.90
CA MET A 288 13.86 7.49 -7.83
C MET A 288 13.73 5.98 -7.83
N ARG A 289 14.23 5.26 -8.84
CA ARG A 289 14.23 3.79 -8.87
C ARG A 289 15.62 3.29 -8.53
N THR A 290 15.92 3.20 -7.25
CA THR A 290 17.20 2.75 -6.73
C THR A 290 17.03 1.93 -5.46
N ASP A 291 17.87 0.93 -5.28
CA ASP A 291 18.06 0.18 -4.04
C ASP A 291 19.36 0.58 -3.31
N SER A 292 20.08 1.56 -3.85
CA SER A 292 21.31 2.09 -3.27
C SER A 292 21.01 3.10 -2.16
N VAL A 293 21.84 3.05 -1.12
CA VAL A 293 21.90 4.05 -0.04
C VAL A 293 23.15 4.93 -0.13
N ASN A 294 23.93 4.81 -1.21
CA ASN A 294 25.16 5.56 -1.39
C ASN A 294 24.88 7.03 -1.73
N LEU A 295 25.75 7.91 -1.26
CA LEU A 295 25.77 9.32 -1.64
C LEU A 295 27.11 9.65 -2.31
N SER A 296 27.07 10.45 -3.36
CA SER A 296 28.29 10.99 -3.99
C SER A 296 29.07 11.89 -3.04
N ALA A 297 30.35 12.07 -3.30
CA ALA A 297 31.19 12.99 -2.53
C ALA A 297 30.64 14.43 -2.53
N LEU A 298 30.07 14.86 -3.67
CA LEU A 298 29.41 16.16 -3.78
C LEU A 298 28.22 16.26 -2.84
N ALA A 299 27.34 15.27 -2.85
CA ALA A 299 26.16 15.22 -1.99
C ALA A 299 26.53 15.23 -0.49
N ILE A 300 27.56 14.46 -0.11
CA ILE A 300 28.05 14.45 1.27
C ILE A 300 28.59 15.82 1.69
N ASN A 301 29.43 16.45 0.85
CA ASN A 301 30.03 17.73 1.16
C ASN A 301 29.02 18.87 1.23
N THR A 302 28.06 18.90 0.29
CA THR A 302 26.99 19.91 0.29
C THR A 302 26.03 19.70 1.46
N SER A 303 25.70 18.44 1.82
CA SER A 303 24.91 18.13 3.01
C SER A 303 25.60 18.61 4.28
N LYS A 304 26.91 18.35 4.40
CA LYS A 304 27.69 18.80 5.55
C LYS A 304 27.67 20.33 5.68
N ALA A 305 27.95 21.03 4.58
CA ALA A 305 27.93 22.50 4.58
C ALA A 305 26.57 23.05 4.98
N GLU A 306 25.48 22.43 4.51
CA GLU A 306 24.12 22.86 4.84
C GLU A 306 23.76 22.57 6.29
N ILE A 307 24.20 21.45 6.85
CA ILE A 307 24.03 21.10 8.28
C ILE A 307 24.76 22.13 9.15
N GLU A 308 26.02 22.44 8.85
CA GLU A 308 26.82 23.41 9.59
C GLU A 308 26.18 24.81 9.55
N ARG A 309 25.64 25.19 8.38
CA ARG A 309 24.95 26.50 8.19
C ARG A 309 23.64 26.60 8.99
N LEU A 310 22.83 25.53 9.02
CA LEU A 310 21.47 25.56 9.61
C LEU A 310 21.44 25.22 11.11
N TYR A 311 22.33 24.32 11.53
CA TYR A 311 22.23 23.69 12.85
C TYR A 311 23.51 23.85 13.70
N GLY A 312 24.65 24.11 13.09
CA GLY A 312 25.96 24.17 13.75
C GLY A 312 26.85 22.98 13.42
N ALA A 313 28.15 23.16 13.58
CA ALA A 313 29.16 22.17 13.22
C ALA A 313 29.05 20.86 14.05
N GLU A 314 28.58 20.97 15.29
CA GLU A 314 28.37 19.84 16.21
C GLU A 314 27.28 18.87 15.74
N TYR A 315 26.37 19.32 14.89
CA TYR A 315 25.34 18.46 14.28
C TYR A 315 25.83 17.70 13.06
N GLY A 316 26.99 18.04 12.50
CA GLY A 316 27.52 17.40 11.30
C GLY A 316 28.30 16.12 11.63
N LYS A 317 27.97 15.00 10.96
CA LYS A 317 28.72 13.75 11.04
C LYS A 317 28.62 13.00 9.72
N VAL A 318 29.66 13.09 8.92
CA VAL A 318 29.72 12.37 7.66
C VAL A 318 29.63 10.86 7.88
N ARG A 319 28.72 10.21 7.13
CA ARG A 319 28.52 8.76 7.14
C ARG A 319 28.51 8.21 5.73
N LYS A 320 29.10 7.03 5.59
CA LYS A 320 28.97 6.18 4.41
C LYS A 320 28.14 4.96 4.81
N TYR A 321 27.06 4.74 4.12
CA TYR A 321 26.20 3.58 4.31
C TYR A 321 26.59 2.50 3.31
N GLN A 322 26.44 1.24 3.69
CA GLN A 322 26.62 0.10 2.80
C GLN A 322 25.27 -0.42 2.35
N THR A 323 25.14 -0.67 1.07
CA THR A 323 23.96 -1.31 0.51
C THR A 323 23.98 -2.80 0.83
N HIS A 324 22.97 -3.30 1.50
CA HIS A 324 22.86 -4.70 1.92
C HIS A 324 22.07 -5.57 0.93
N SER A 325 21.42 -4.99 -0.08
CA SER A 325 20.68 -5.76 -1.06
C SER A 325 21.62 -6.56 -1.96
N LYS A 326 21.44 -7.90 -1.96
CA LYS A 326 22.16 -8.77 -2.91
C LYS A 326 21.68 -8.43 -4.33
N GLY A 327 22.57 -7.93 -5.18
CA GLY A 327 22.26 -7.51 -6.55
C GLY A 327 21.96 -6.01 -6.71
N ALA A 328 22.22 -5.18 -5.68
CA ALA A 328 22.21 -3.74 -5.83
C ALA A 328 23.18 -3.29 -6.91
N GLN A 329 22.70 -2.40 -7.78
CA GLN A 329 23.58 -1.74 -8.74
C GLN A 329 24.39 -0.68 -7.96
N GLU A 330 25.60 -1.02 -7.55
CA GLU A 330 26.48 -0.15 -6.73
C GLU A 330 26.78 1.22 -7.37
N ALA A 331 26.55 1.35 -8.68
CA ALA A 331 26.75 2.59 -9.42
C ALA A 331 25.66 3.65 -9.16
N HIS A 332 24.52 3.28 -8.56
CA HIS A 332 23.40 4.20 -8.33
C HIS A 332 23.57 4.96 -7.01
N GLU A 333 23.13 6.21 -6.98
CA GLU A 333 22.96 6.97 -5.74
C GLU A 333 21.58 6.69 -5.09
N ALA A 334 21.50 7.02 -3.80
CA ALA A 334 20.24 7.10 -3.06
C ALA A 334 19.35 8.21 -3.62
N ILE A 335 18.07 8.18 -3.26
CA ILE A 335 17.12 9.25 -3.57
C ILE A 335 17.42 10.45 -2.65
N ARG A 336 17.85 11.56 -3.25
CA ARG A 336 18.22 12.79 -2.56
C ARG A 336 17.85 14.03 -3.37
N PRO A 337 17.77 15.22 -2.76
CA PRO A 337 17.74 16.49 -3.50
C PRO A 337 18.97 16.63 -4.40
N THR A 338 18.79 17.22 -5.57
CA THR A 338 19.91 17.56 -6.47
C THR A 338 20.76 18.70 -5.92
N TYR A 339 20.12 19.66 -5.25
CA TYR A 339 20.74 20.82 -4.63
C TYR A 339 20.32 20.89 -3.17
N MET A 340 21.24 20.64 -2.24
CA MET A 340 20.95 20.55 -0.81
C MET A 340 20.59 21.89 -0.17
N GLU A 341 21.03 23.00 -0.76
CA GLU A 341 20.69 24.38 -0.35
C GLU A 341 19.20 24.72 -0.58
N ASN A 342 18.51 24.00 -1.43
CA ASN A 342 17.09 24.17 -1.67
C ASN A 342 16.28 23.42 -0.61
N ILE A 343 16.01 24.05 0.52
CA ILE A 343 15.21 23.45 1.61
C ILE A 343 13.76 23.18 1.16
N SER A 344 13.25 23.98 0.24
CA SER A 344 11.90 23.87 -0.33
C SER A 344 11.92 24.12 -1.83
N ILE A 345 10.85 23.70 -2.49
CA ILE A 345 10.67 23.85 -3.94
C ILE A 345 9.32 24.47 -4.27
N ASP A 346 9.21 25.04 -5.47
CA ASP A 346 7.92 25.35 -6.07
C ASP A 346 7.29 24.10 -6.68
N GLY A 347 5.97 24.01 -6.62
CA GLY A 347 5.24 22.88 -7.15
C GLY A 347 3.90 22.67 -6.44
N THR A 348 3.26 21.55 -6.73
CA THR A 348 2.03 21.12 -6.07
C THR A 348 2.28 20.79 -4.60
N SER A 349 1.23 20.79 -3.78
CA SER A 349 1.33 20.38 -2.35
C SER A 349 1.92 18.98 -2.19
N GLN A 350 1.64 18.05 -3.10
CA GLN A 350 2.19 16.69 -3.06
C GLN A 350 3.70 16.69 -3.34
N GLU A 351 4.14 17.44 -4.34
CA GLU A 351 5.56 17.57 -4.68
C GLU A 351 6.35 18.22 -3.55
N LYS A 352 5.84 19.29 -2.96
CA LYS A 352 6.45 19.97 -1.81
C LYS A 352 6.61 19.04 -0.60
N ARG A 353 5.55 18.29 -0.26
CA ARG A 353 5.56 17.36 0.87
C ARG A 353 6.54 16.20 0.68
N LEU A 354 6.56 15.61 -0.52
CA LEU A 354 7.48 14.51 -0.81
C LEU A 354 8.94 14.98 -0.87
N TYR A 355 9.19 16.17 -1.44
CA TYR A 355 10.52 16.77 -1.48
C TYR A 355 11.03 17.08 -0.05
N ASP A 356 10.21 17.67 0.81
CA ASP A 356 10.54 17.95 2.22
C ASP A 356 10.93 16.67 2.97
N LEU A 357 10.17 15.58 2.75
CA LEU A 357 10.48 14.28 3.33
C LEU A 357 11.86 13.75 2.87
N ILE A 358 12.15 13.85 1.57
CA ILE A 358 13.43 13.42 0.98
C ILE A 358 14.58 14.28 1.49
N TRP A 359 14.40 15.60 1.53
CA TRP A 359 15.40 16.54 2.02
C TRP A 359 15.75 16.28 3.48
N LYS A 360 14.75 16.18 4.34
CA LYS A 360 14.92 15.89 5.77
C LYS A 360 15.64 14.58 6.02
N ARG A 361 15.28 13.52 5.30
CA ARG A 361 15.92 12.21 5.43
C ARG A 361 17.40 12.27 5.01
N THR A 362 17.68 12.94 3.91
CA THR A 362 19.05 13.09 3.39
C THR A 362 19.93 13.85 4.37
N ILE A 363 19.47 15.02 4.85
CA ILE A 363 20.19 15.81 5.85
C ILE A 363 20.39 15.01 7.14
N ALA A 364 19.33 14.40 7.68
CA ALA A 364 19.39 13.62 8.91
C ALA A 364 20.41 12.47 8.81
N SER A 365 20.54 11.85 7.64
CA SER A 365 21.50 10.77 7.41
C SER A 365 22.97 11.19 7.59
N GLN A 366 23.27 12.49 7.43
CA GLN A 366 24.61 13.07 7.58
C GLN A 366 24.77 13.89 8.87
N MET A 367 23.80 13.78 9.80
CA MET A 367 23.83 14.45 11.10
C MET A 367 24.41 13.54 12.19
N ALA A 368 24.80 14.15 13.30
CA ALA A 368 25.29 13.48 14.49
C ALA A 368 24.22 12.58 15.12
N ASP A 369 24.66 11.54 15.85
CA ASP A 369 23.77 10.67 16.62
C ASP A 369 23.04 11.48 17.69
N ALA A 370 21.80 11.14 17.96
CA ALA A 370 21.10 11.63 19.14
C ALA A 370 21.69 10.92 20.40
N GLN A 371 21.98 11.69 21.43
CA GLN A 371 22.44 11.19 22.71
C GLN A 371 21.29 11.29 23.71
N ILE A 372 20.93 10.16 24.28
CA ILE A 372 19.82 10.01 25.20
C ILE A 372 20.37 9.41 26.49
N GLU A 373 20.04 9.99 27.65
CA GLU A 373 20.25 9.35 28.92
C GLU A 373 18.99 8.57 29.29
N LYS A 374 19.08 7.25 29.35
CA LYS A 374 18.01 6.39 29.83
C LYS A 374 18.22 6.12 31.31
N THR A 375 17.26 6.54 32.13
CA THR A 375 17.20 6.25 33.55
C THR A 375 16.21 5.12 33.77
N THR A 376 16.64 4.04 34.43
CA THR A 376 15.80 2.94 34.89
C THR A 376 15.83 2.91 36.42
N VAL A 377 14.65 3.00 37.01
CA VAL A 377 14.44 2.94 38.46
C VAL A 377 13.75 1.64 38.80
N ASN A 378 14.38 0.82 39.62
CA ASN A 378 13.79 -0.42 40.15
C ASN A 378 13.22 -0.17 41.53
N ILE A 379 11.97 -0.51 41.73
CA ILE A 379 11.23 -0.31 42.99
C ILE A 379 10.84 -1.68 43.52
N THR A 380 11.42 -2.09 44.63
CA THR A 380 11.12 -3.35 45.31
C THR A 380 10.01 -3.16 46.31
N LEU A 381 9.27 -4.26 46.54
CA LEU A 381 8.28 -4.33 47.59
C LEU A 381 8.76 -5.23 48.75
N SER A 382 8.51 -4.84 49.99
CA SER A 382 8.75 -5.64 51.18
C SER A 382 7.45 -5.82 51.95
N THR A 383 7.22 -7.03 52.46
CA THR A 383 6.10 -7.32 53.34
C THR A 383 6.32 -6.82 54.79
N GLU A 384 5.28 -6.75 55.59
CA GLU A 384 5.38 -6.34 57.01
C GLU A 384 6.36 -7.21 57.84
N GLU A 385 6.57 -8.47 57.44
CA GLU A 385 7.55 -9.37 58.04
C GLU A 385 9.01 -9.13 57.59
N GLY A 386 9.24 -8.07 56.84
CA GLY A 386 10.59 -7.68 56.38
C GLY A 386 11.16 -8.57 55.27
N LYS A 387 10.39 -9.52 54.74
CA LYS A 387 10.82 -10.35 53.59
C LYS A 387 10.72 -9.51 52.29
N SER A 388 11.87 -9.19 51.76
CA SER A 388 11.93 -8.54 50.43
C SER A 388 11.57 -9.57 49.36
N GLN A 389 10.62 -9.24 48.50
CA GLN A 389 10.37 -9.99 47.26
C GLN A 389 11.19 -9.39 46.12
N THR A 390 12.42 -9.89 45.99
CA THR A 390 13.39 -9.33 45.03
C THR A 390 13.07 -9.67 43.58
N ASP A 391 12.29 -10.69 43.34
CA ASP A 391 11.96 -11.15 41.96
C ASP A 391 10.84 -10.33 41.34
N LEU A 392 10.02 -9.66 42.13
CA LEU A 392 8.92 -8.80 41.69
C LEU A 392 9.26 -7.34 41.95
N GLN A 393 9.46 -6.57 40.92
CA GLN A 393 9.85 -5.18 40.99
C GLN A 393 8.99 -4.33 40.05
N PHE A 394 8.62 -3.16 40.48
CA PHE A 394 8.11 -2.13 39.59
C PHE A 394 9.28 -1.41 38.94
N VAL A 395 9.24 -1.25 37.64
CA VAL A 395 10.29 -0.62 36.84
C VAL A 395 9.76 0.65 36.22
N ALA A 396 10.36 1.77 36.54
CA ALA A 396 10.10 3.05 35.90
C ALA A 396 11.24 3.38 34.93
N ASN A 397 10.90 3.79 33.72
CA ASN A 397 11.86 4.20 32.71
C ASN A 397 11.63 5.68 32.39
N GLY A 398 12.70 6.42 32.28
CA GLY A 398 12.73 7.79 31.79
C GLY A 398 13.82 7.97 30.77
N GLU A 399 13.60 8.83 29.80
CA GLU A 399 14.60 9.21 28.80
C GLU A 399 14.72 10.72 28.74
N VAL A 400 15.95 11.21 28.78
CA VAL A 400 16.28 12.62 28.60
C VAL A 400 17.18 12.76 27.39
N ILE A 401 16.78 13.59 26.44
CA ILE A 401 17.60 13.88 25.26
C ILE A 401 18.69 14.86 25.71
N ALA A 402 19.91 14.34 25.84
CA ALA A 402 21.09 15.15 26.19
C ALA A 402 21.60 15.96 24.98
N PHE A 403 21.47 15.37 23.77
CA PHE A 403 21.77 16.01 22.49
C PHE A 403 20.85 15.47 21.42
N GLU A 404 20.12 16.36 20.74
CA GLU A 404 19.08 15.97 19.78
C GLU A 404 19.66 15.28 18.54
N GLY A 405 20.86 15.71 18.09
CA GLY A 405 21.46 15.19 16.87
C GLY A 405 20.49 15.26 15.68
N PHE A 406 20.38 14.18 14.93
CA PHE A 406 19.49 14.09 13.77
C PHE A 406 17.99 14.18 14.10
N LEU A 407 17.58 13.88 15.33
CA LEU A 407 16.17 13.97 15.77
C LEU A 407 15.62 15.40 15.67
N LYS A 408 16.49 16.42 15.66
CA LYS A 408 16.10 17.81 15.43
C LYS A 408 15.43 18.03 14.06
N VAL A 409 15.73 17.17 13.09
CA VAL A 409 15.24 17.30 11.70
C VAL A 409 14.28 16.19 11.33
N TYR A 410 14.56 14.97 11.76
CA TYR A 410 13.88 13.81 11.26
C TYR A 410 13.67 12.73 12.31
N TYR A 411 12.46 12.27 12.42
CA TYR A 411 12.07 11.12 13.22
C TYR A 411 11.47 10.04 12.29
N GLU A 412 12.00 8.81 12.36
CA GLU A 412 11.49 7.69 11.57
C GLU A 412 10.18 7.15 12.14
N SER A 413 9.20 6.86 11.27
CA SER A 413 7.93 6.26 11.71
C SER A 413 8.01 4.74 11.70
N THR A 414 7.29 4.10 12.63
CA THR A 414 7.17 2.65 12.72
C THR A 414 5.79 2.19 12.24
N ASP A 415 5.65 0.90 11.88
CA ASP A 415 4.36 0.29 11.49
C ASP A 415 3.52 -0.10 12.72
N ASP A 416 4.10 -0.07 13.92
CA ASP A 416 3.43 -0.47 15.15
C ASP A 416 2.49 0.63 15.63
N GLU A 417 1.20 0.34 15.69
CA GLU A 417 0.17 1.25 16.18
C GLU A 417 0.37 1.57 17.69
N ASP A 418 1.04 0.68 18.42
CA ASP A 418 1.45 0.88 19.83
C ASP A 418 2.79 1.66 19.95
N GLY A 419 3.43 1.99 18.83
CA GLY A 419 4.74 2.65 18.74
C GLY A 419 4.73 4.17 18.90
N ASN A 420 3.66 4.78 19.42
CA ASN A 420 3.80 6.05 20.13
C ASN A 420 4.53 5.75 21.45
N GLU A 421 5.84 5.43 21.34
CA GLU A 421 6.76 5.83 22.40
C GLU A 421 6.61 7.35 22.52
N GLU A 422 5.67 7.79 23.33
CA GLU A 422 5.81 9.09 23.98
C GLU A 422 7.25 9.10 24.46
N LEU A 423 8.06 10.02 23.94
CA LEU A 423 9.39 10.30 24.47
C LEU A 423 9.21 10.30 25.96
N SER A 424 9.70 9.27 26.64
CA SER A 424 9.39 9.02 28.03
C SER A 424 9.85 10.26 28.78
N HIS A 425 8.96 10.86 29.56
CA HIS A 425 9.25 12.09 30.25
C HIS A 425 10.44 11.88 31.21
N ALA A 426 11.20 12.93 31.48
CA ALA A 426 12.22 12.92 32.52
C ALA A 426 11.59 12.44 33.83
N LEU A 427 12.24 11.48 34.49
CA LEU A 427 11.81 11.08 35.83
C LEU A 427 12.16 12.19 36.82
N PRO A 428 11.37 12.37 37.88
CA PRO A 428 11.73 13.27 38.98
C PRO A 428 13.03 12.81 39.63
N VAL A 429 13.68 13.71 40.36
CA VAL A 429 14.87 13.37 41.14
C VAL A 429 14.46 12.39 42.26
N ILE A 430 15.14 11.25 42.32
CA ILE A 430 14.88 10.14 43.23
C ILE A 430 16.22 9.58 43.68
N HIS A 431 16.26 9.01 44.88
CA HIS A 431 17.47 8.43 45.47
C HIS A 431 17.30 6.93 45.75
N GLU A 432 18.41 6.18 45.66
CA GLU A 432 18.43 4.78 46.09
C GLU A 432 18.15 4.68 47.60
N GLY A 433 17.34 3.72 48.02
CA GLY A 433 16.88 3.57 49.38
C GLY A 433 15.66 4.43 49.75
N GLU A 434 15.21 5.30 48.85
CA GLU A 434 14.04 6.15 49.08
C GLU A 434 12.76 5.32 49.19
N ALA A 435 11.98 5.58 50.25
CA ALA A 435 10.66 4.98 50.42
C ALA A 435 9.62 5.76 49.61
N LEU A 436 8.86 5.07 48.80
CA LEU A 436 7.85 5.68 47.93
C LEU A 436 6.44 5.45 48.47
N GLU A 437 5.64 6.51 48.47
CA GLU A 437 4.22 6.45 48.81
C GLU A 437 3.43 5.96 47.60
N ARG A 438 2.76 4.78 47.71
CA ARG A 438 1.88 4.26 46.68
C ARG A 438 0.61 5.11 46.61
N ARG A 439 0.32 5.64 45.40
CA ARG A 439 -0.93 6.32 45.08
C ARG A 439 -1.97 5.35 44.57
N GLU A 440 -1.62 4.61 43.55
CA GLU A 440 -2.50 3.64 42.87
C GLU A 440 -1.68 2.50 42.28
N ILE A 441 -2.22 1.29 42.29
CA ILE A 441 -1.76 0.17 41.44
C ILE A 441 -2.94 -0.34 40.64
N VAL A 442 -2.77 -0.39 39.31
CA VAL A 442 -3.82 -0.83 38.40
C VAL A 442 -3.37 -2.10 37.68
N SER A 443 -4.14 -3.17 37.87
CA SER A 443 -4.07 -4.37 37.04
C SER A 443 -5.01 -4.21 35.85
N THR A 444 -4.49 -4.38 34.63
CA THR A 444 -5.28 -4.29 33.42
C THR A 444 -5.14 -5.60 32.65
N GLU A 445 -6.27 -6.23 32.40
CA GLU A 445 -6.34 -7.38 31.47
C GLU A 445 -5.98 -6.90 30.06
N ARG A 446 -5.05 -7.61 29.41
CA ARG A 446 -4.62 -7.40 28.05
C ARG A 446 -4.61 -8.74 27.34
N TYR A 447 -4.56 -8.70 26.04
CA TYR A 447 -4.53 -9.90 25.23
C TYR A 447 -3.30 -9.89 24.35
N SER A 448 -2.72 -11.06 24.11
CA SER A 448 -1.67 -11.21 23.11
C SER A 448 -2.17 -10.70 21.77
N GLN A 449 -1.29 -10.04 21.05
CA GLN A 449 -1.63 -9.49 19.73
C GLN A 449 -1.21 -10.46 18.63
N GLY A 450 -2.12 -10.74 17.72
CA GLY A 450 -1.84 -11.49 16.50
C GLY A 450 -1.03 -10.68 15.49
N PRO A 451 -0.61 -11.30 14.40
CA PRO A 451 0.09 -10.59 13.34
C PRO A 451 -0.84 -9.55 12.68
N ASN A 452 -0.29 -8.37 12.40
CA ASN A 452 -1.02 -7.30 11.71
C ASN A 452 -1.20 -7.61 10.22
N ARG A 453 -2.36 -7.23 9.64
CA ARG A 453 -2.55 -7.22 8.19
C ARG A 453 -1.57 -6.26 7.52
N TYR A 454 -1.19 -6.59 6.29
CA TYR A 454 -0.31 -5.71 5.53
C TYR A 454 -1.01 -4.40 5.16
N THR A 455 -0.26 -3.30 5.28
CA THR A 455 -0.47 -2.07 4.53
C THR A 455 0.29 -2.16 3.20
N GLU A 456 0.09 -1.22 2.26
CA GLU A 456 0.96 -1.15 1.07
C GLU A 456 2.45 -1.02 1.47
N ALA A 457 2.74 -0.21 2.50
CA ALA A 457 4.09 0.00 3.02
C ALA A 457 4.73 -1.27 3.57
N SER A 458 4.03 -1.96 4.47
CA SER A 458 4.57 -3.20 5.06
C SER A 458 4.64 -4.36 4.05
N LEU A 459 3.78 -4.36 3.01
CA LEU A 459 3.90 -5.33 1.91
C LEU A 459 5.14 -5.05 1.06
N VAL A 460 5.44 -3.77 0.72
CA VAL A 460 6.68 -3.41 0.02
C VAL A 460 7.89 -3.88 0.81
N ARG A 461 7.92 -3.59 2.11
CA ARG A 461 8.99 -4.05 3.01
C ARG A 461 9.14 -5.56 2.97
N LYS A 462 8.04 -6.31 3.05
CA LYS A 462 8.06 -7.77 3.03
C LYS A 462 8.56 -8.34 1.70
N LEU A 463 8.16 -7.75 0.58
CA LEU A 463 8.65 -8.13 -0.75
C LEU A 463 10.16 -7.89 -0.87
N GLU A 464 10.66 -6.76 -0.37
CA GLU A 464 12.08 -6.43 -0.35
C GLU A 464 12.88 -7.42 0.52
N GLU A 465 12.42 -7.70 1.75
CA GLU A 465 13.04 -8.67 2.67
C GLU A 465 13.19 -10.06 2.04
N LEU A 466 12.19 -10.48 1.25
CA LEU A 466 12.17 -11.76 0.54
C LEU A 466 12.94 -11.72 -0.79
N GLY A 467 13.43 -10.57 -1.23
CA GLY A 467 14.07 -10.40 -2.53
C GLY A 467 13.12 -10.51 -3.73
N ILE A 468 11.82 -10.37 -3.49
CA ILE A 468 10.75 -10.47 -4.50
C ILE A 468 10.48 -9.11 -5.12
N GLY A 469 10.71 -8.99 -6.41
CA GLY A 469 10.58 -7.72 -7.13
C GLY A 469 11.83 -6.84 -7.05
N ARG A 470 11.69 -5.65 -7.59
CA ARG A 470 12.75 -4.63 -7.68
C ARG A 470 12.10 -3.23 -7.59
N PRO A 471 12.86 -2.15 -7.47
CA PRO A 471 12.34 -0.78 -7.44
C PRO A 471 11.31 -0.46 -8.52
N SER A 472 11.45 -1.02 -9.70
CA SER A 472 10.51 -0.83 -10.82
C SER A 472 9.19 -1.61 -10.70
N THR A 473 9.11 -2.64 -9.86
CA THR A 473 7.97 -3.58 -9.84
C THR A 473 7.10 -3.51 -8.58
N TYR A 474 7.55 -2.94 -7.47
CA TYR A 474 6.75 -2.87 -6.24
C TYR A 474 5.40 -2.16 -6.45
N ALA A 475 5.42 -0.93 -6.94
CA ALA A 475 4.22 -0.14 -7.15
C ALA A 475 3.27 -0.76 -8.21
N PRO A 476 3.74 -1.22 -9.39
CA PRO A 476 2.90 -1.92 -10.36
C PRO A 476 2.26 -3.18 -9.80
N THR A 477 3.00 -4.00 -9.04
CA THR A 477 2.47 -5.24 -8.44
C THR A 477 1.32 -4.94 -7.50
N ILE A 478 1.51 -4.01 -6.54
CA ILE A 478 0.48 -3.64 -5.55
C ILE A 478 -0.74 -3.03 -6.23
N SER A 479 -0.56 -2.23 -7.26
CA SER A 479 -1.68 -1.69 -8.04
C SER A 479 -2.43 -2.78 -8.80
N THR A 480 -1.70 -3.71 -9.41
CA THR A 480 -2.28 -4.77 -10.24
C THR A 480 -3.14 -5.73 -9.43
N ILE A 481 -2.68 -6.19 -8.26
CA ILE A 481 -3.47 -7.11 -7.41
C ILE A 481 -4.76 -6.46 -6.90
N GLN A 482 -4.78 -5.15 -6.69
CA GLN A 482 -5.98 -4.40 -6.32
C GLN A 482 -6.90 -4.16 -7.53
N GLN A 483 -6.36 -3.77 -8.70
CA GLN A 483 -7.15 -3.56 -9.92
C GLN A 483 -7.80 -4.84 -10.43
N ARG A 484 -7.18 -5.99 -10.19
CA ARG A 484 -7.72 -7.32 -10.51
C ARG A 484 -8.65 -7.87 -9.44
N GLU A 485 -8.92 -7.09 -8.40
CA GLU A 485 -9.79 -7.46 -7.30
C GLU A 485 -9.38 -8.74 -6.56
N TYR A 486 -8.09 -9.11 -6.58
CA TYR A 486 -7.58 -10.21 -5.76
C TYR A 486 -7.37 -9.78 -4.31
N VAL A 487 -7.11 -8.49 -4.13
CA VAL A 487 -6.92 -7.83 -2.85
C VAL A 487 -7.68 -6.51 -2.86
N GLN A 488 -8.27 -6.16 -1.74
CA GLN A 488 -8.93 -4.86 -1.56
C GLN A 488 -8.40 -4.17 -0.31
N LYS A 489 -8.46 -2.82 -0.30
CA LYS A 489 -8.29 -2.07 0.94
C LYS A 489 -9.57 -2.15 1.73
N GLY A 490 -9.48 -2.57 2.99
CA GLY A 490 -10.62 -2.72 3.88
C GLY A 490 -10.45 -1.94 5.16
N ASP A 491 -11.58 -1.47 5.67
CA ASP A 491 -11.70 -0.98 7.03
C ASP A 491 -12.60 -1.95 7.79
N ARG A 492 -12.05 -2.54 8.88
CA ARG A 492 -12.84 -3.36 9.80
C ARG A 492 -13.11 -2.55 11.08
N LYS A 493 -14.35 -2.52 11.51
CA LYS A 493 -14.75 -1.80 12.74
C LYS A 493 -14.23 -2.45 14.01
N GLY A 494 -13.69 -3.66 13.95
CA GLY A 494 -13.36 -4.46 15.13
C GLY A 494 -14.61 -4.97 15.84
N GLU A 495 -14.39 -5.83 16.82
CA GLU A 495 -15.42 -6.37 17.70
C GLU A 495 -15.25 -5.81 19.12
N GLU A 496 -16.37 -5.50 19.77
CA GLU A 496 -16.34 -5.04 21.15
C GLU A 496 -15.87 -6.16 22.07
N ARG A 497 -14.75 -5.97 22.75
CA ARG A 497 -14.21 -6.86 23.76
C ARG A 497 -14.20 -6.18 25.12
N LYS A 498 -14.69 -6.88 26.13
CA LYS A 498 -14.61 -6.44 27.52
C LYS A 498 -13.28 -6.89 28.11
N TYR A 499 -12.69 -6.09 28.95
CA TYR A 499 -11.48 -6.41 29.69
C TYR A 499 -11.58 -5.91 31.14
N ALA A 500 -10.98 -6.63 32.06
CA ALA A 500 -10.98 -6.31 33.48
C ALA A 500 -9.93 -5.24 33.81
N VAL A 501 -10.30 -4.34 34.70
CA VAL A 501 -9.39 -3.34 35.30
C VAL A 501 -9.64 -3.33 36.80
N ASP A 502 -8.61 -3.71 37.55
CA ASP A 502 -8.65 -3.74 39.02
C ASP A 502 -7.70 -2.67 39.55
N SER A 503 -8.23 -1.74 40.33
CA SER A 503 -7.47 -0.62 40.89
C SER A 503 -7.38 -0.74 42.41
N LEU A 504 -6.18 -0.74 42.93
CA LEU A 504 -5.88 -0.61 44.37
C LEU A 504 -5.65 0.83 44.72
N LEU A 505 -6.58 1.43 45.44
CA LEU A 505 -6.53 2.78 46.00
C LEU A 505 -6.61 2.71 47.53
N GLY A 506 -5.62 3.23 48.25
CA GLY A 506 -5.49 3.02 49.66
C GLY A 506 -5.46 1.52 50.01
N LEU A 507 -6.42 1.02 50.79
CA LEU A 507 -6.57 -0.41 51.08
C LEU A 507 -7.70 -1.10 50.30
N LYS A 508 -8.35 -0.39 49.39
CA LYS A 508 -9.52 -0.90 48.66
C LYS A 508 -9.17 -1.28 47.25
N ILE A 509 -9.48 -2.51 46.87
CA ILE A 509 -9.47 -2.98 45.46
C ILE A 509 -10.87 -2.77 44.88
N THR A 510 -10.94 -2.17 43.70
CA THR A 510 -12.18 -1.98 42.93
C THR A 510 -12.00 -2.54 41.54
N SER A 511 -12.89 -3.42 41.14
CA SER A 511 -12.90 -4.05 39.83
C SER A 511 -13.94 -3.40 38.91
N LYS A 512 -13.55 -3.12 37.66
CA LYS A 512 -14.42 -2.56 36.62
C LYS A 512 -14.15 -3.27 35.30
N ASN A 513 -15.20 -3.53 34.54
CA ASN A 513 -15.05 -3.96 33.16
C ASN A 513 -15.07 -2.75 32.23
N LYS A 514 -14.02 -2.58 31.44
CA LYS A 514 -13.94 -1.62 30.34
C LYS A 514 -14.16 -2.32 29.00
N LYS A 515 -14.36 -1.55 27.95
CA LYS A 515 -14.59 -2.05 26.59
C LYS A 515 -13.53 -1.47 25.67
N GLU A 516 -13.07 -2.28 24.74
CA GLU A 516 -12.19 -1.88 23.64
C GLU A 516 -12.69 -2.44 22.31
N MET A 517 -12.27 -1.88 21.18
CA MET A 517 -12.55 -2.40 19.85
C MET A 517 -11.37 -3.24 19.40
N ALA A 518 -11.48 -4.58 19.55
CA ALA A 518 -10.43 -5.52 19.14
C ALA A 518 -10.51 -5.80 17.63
N GLY A 519 -9.35 -5.92 16.98
CA GLY A 519 -9.27 -6.24 15.54
C GLY A 519 -9.79 -5.16 14.60
N ALA A 520 -9.89 -3.91 15.07
CA ALA A 520 -10.17 -2.77 14.19
C ALA A 520 -8.99 -2.52 13.26
N ASP A 521 -9.25 -2.44 11.96
CA ASP A 521 -8.25 -2.19 10.93
C ASP A 521 -8.70 -1.05 10.03
N LYS A 522 -7.77 -0.20 9.62
CA LYS A 522 -8.03 0.88 8.66
C LYS A 522 -7.01 0.84 7.53
N GLY A 523 -7.51 0.83 6.27
CA GLY A 523 -6.65 0.89 5.08
C GLY A 523 -5.73 -0.31 4.89
N LYS A 524 -6.02 -1.45 5.52
CA LYS A 524 -5.23 -2.69 5.39
C LYS A 524 -5.59 -3.45 4.12
N LEU A 525 -4.66 -4.25 3.62
CA LEU A 525 -4.86 -5.12 2.47
C LEU A 525 -5.51 -6.42 2.93
N ILE A 526 -6.67 -6.72 2.37
CA ILE A 526 -7.48 -7.90 2.69
C ILE A 526 -7.67 -8.71 1.41
N PRO A 527 -7.43 -10.03 1.41
CA PRO A 527 -7.69 -10.85 0.24
C PRO A 527 -9.19 -10.93 -0.01
N THR A 528 -9.58 -10.99 -1.28
CA THR A 528 -10.96 -11.30 -1.67
C THR A 528 -11.14 -12.82 -1.79
N ASP A 529 -12.37 -13.31 -1.77
CA ASP A 529 -12.63 -14.73 -2.01
C ASP A 529 -12.06 -15.20 -3.36
N VAL A 530 -12.13 -14.36 -4.39
CA VAL A 530 -11.52 -14.66 -5.71
C VAL A 530 -10.00 -14.77 -5.58
N GLY A 531 -9.37 -13.86 -4.84
CA GLY A 531 -7.93 -13.89 -4.58
C GLY A 531 -7.50 -15.15 -3.85
N ILE A 532 -8.27 -15.59 -2.85
CA ILE A 532 -8.03 -16.81 -2.09
C ILE A 532 -8.13 -18.05 -2.99
N VAL A 533 -9.22 -18.18 -3.76
CA VAL A 533 -9.44 -19.32 -4.67
C VAL A 533 -8.33 -19.40 -5.75
N VAL A 534 -7.94 -18.27 -6.31
CA VAL A 534 -6.83 -18.24 -7.29
C VAL A 534 -5.51 -18.62 -6.65
N ASN A 535 -5.24 -18.12 -5.44
CA ASN A 535 -4.05 -18.48 -4.68
C ASN A 535 -3.98 -19.98 -4.43
N ASP A 536 -5.05 -20.57 -3.91
CA ASP A 536 -5.09 -21.98 -3.55
C ASP A 536 -4.96 -22.89 -4.78
N PHE A 537 -5.65 -22.54 -5.86
CA PHE A 537 -5.51 -23.23 -7.13
C PHE A 537 -4.07 -23.23 -7.66
N LEU A 538 -3.41 -22.04 -7.61
CA LEU A 538 -2.02 -21.92 -8.05
C LEU A 538 -1.05 -22.63 -7.10
N MET A 539 -1.28 -22.58 -5.80
CA MET A 539 -0.46 -23.32 -4.80
C MET A 539 -0.53 -24.82 -4.99
N GLU A 540 -1.72 -25.36 -5.29
CA GLU A 540 -1.94 -26.78 -5.51
C GLU A 540 -1.33 -27.28 -6.81
N ASN A 541 -1.46 -26.52 -7.89
CA ASN A 541 -1.13 -26.96 -9.24
C ASN A 541 0.20 -26.44 -9.79
N PHE A 542 0.74 -25.34 -9.24
CA PHE A 542 1.98 -24.67 -9.68
C PHE A 542 2.80 -24.20 -8.47
N PRO A 543 3.15 -25.11 -7.55
CA PRO A 543 3.85 -24.75 -6.30
C PRO A 543 5.19 -24.07 -6.55
N ASP A 544 5.92 -24.44 -7.61
CA ASP A 544 7.20 -23.86 -7.95
C ASP A 544 7.09 -22.38 -8.34
N ILE A 545 6.07 -22.01 -9.15
CA ILE A 545 5.80 -20.62 -9.52
C ILE A 545 5.39 -19.78 -8.31
N MET A 546 4.72 -20.41 -7.35
CA MET A 546 4.26 -19.76 -6.12
C MET A 546 5.34 -19.70 -5.04
N ASP A 547 6.48 -20.39 -5.19
CA ASP A 547 7.57 -20.37 -4.22
C ASP A 547 8.26 -19.01 -4.14
N TYR A 548 8.46 -18.51 -2.91
CA TYR A 548 9.14 -17.23 -2.65
C TYR A 548 10.59 -17.23 -3.14
N ASN A 549 11.29 -18.36 -2.91
CA ASN A 549 12.68 -18.51 -3.31
C ASN A 549 12.85 -18.58 -4.81
N PHE A 550 11.90 -19.21 -5.51
CA PHE A 550 11.91 -19.23 -6.97
C PHE A 550 11.88 -17.81 -7.55
N THR A 551 10.92 -17.00 -7.09
CA THR A 551 10.81 -15.60 -7.55
C THR A 551 12.07 -14.77 -7.23
N ALA A 552 12.63 -14.95 -6.03
CA ALA A 552 13.87 -14.29 -5.66
C ALA A 552 15.08 -14.74 -6.51
N LYS A 553 15.21 -16.04 -6.79
CA LYS A 553 16.25 -16.60 -7.66
C LYS A 553 16.15 -16.06 -9.09
N VAL A 554 14.94 -16.01 -9.65
CA VAL A 554 14.73 -15.43 -11.00
C VAL A 554 15.19 -13.98 -11.07
N GLU A 555 14.92 -13.18 -10.04
CA GLU A 555 15.42 -11.79 -9.99
C GLU A 555 16.97 -11.75 -9.93
N GLN A 556 17.59 -12.68 -9.22
CA GLN A 556 19.06 -12.80 -9.17
C GLN A 556 19.63 -13.26 -10.54
N GLU A 557 18.95 -14.16 -11.25
CA GLU A 557 19.37 -14.55 -12.61
C GLU A 557 19.29 -13.36 -13.58
N PHE A 558 18.27 -12.52 -13.49
CA PHE A 558 18.23 -11.28 -14.27
C PHE A 558 19.38 -10.33 -13.92
N ASP A 559 19.81 -10.28 -12.67
CA ASP A 559 21.00 -9.50 -12.27
C ASP A 559 22.28 -10.08 -12.86
N LYS A 560 22.44 -11.41 -12.90
CA LYS A 560 23.57 -12.08 -13.57
C LYS A 560 23.58 -11.84 -15.07
N ILE A 561 22.41 -11.87 -15.74
CA ILE A 561 22.28 -11.52 -17.16
C ILE A 561 22.72 -10.08 -17.38
N ALA A 562 22.28 -9.15 -16.53
CA ALA A 562 22.67 -7.74 -16.61
C ALA A 562 24.18 -7.52 -16.41
N ALA A 563 24.82 -8.37 -15.62
CA ALA A 563 26.28 -8.40 -15.45
C ALA A 563 27.05 -9.15 -16.57
N GLY A 564 26.35 -9.73 -17.55
CA GLY A 564 26.95 -10.48 -18.65
C GLY A 564 27.50 -11.87 -18.25
N GLN A 565 27.09 -12.40 -17.10
CA GLN A 565 27.57 -13.68 -16.58
C GLN A 565 26.80 -14.89 -17.14
N VAL A 566 25.57 -14.67 -17.61
CA VAL A 566 24.64 -15.70 -18.06
C VAL A 566 23.95 -15.26 -19.36
N GLU A 567 23.75 -16.18 -20.28
CA GLU A 567 23.01 -15.96 -21.53
C GLU A 567 21.50 -16.11 -21.29
N TRP A 568 20.76 -15.04 -21.57
CA TRP A 568 19.34 -14.97 -21.27
C TRP A 568 18.49 -16.04 -21.99
N ASN A 569 18.82 -16.38 -23.24
CA ASN A 569 18.05 -17.36 -24.04
C ASN A 569 18.13 -18.77 -23.43
N LYS A 570 19.30 -19.14 -22.91
CA LYS A 570 19.50 -20.46 -22.27
C LYS A 570 18.65 -20.59 -21.01
N GLU A 571 18.65 -19.56 -20.17
CA GLU A 571 17.84 -19.55 -18.96
C GLU A 571 16.34 -19.59 -19.25
N MET A 572 15.88 -18.82 -20.22
CA MET A 572 14.46 -18.82 -20.63
C MET A 572 14.05 -20.16 -21.23
N LYS A 573 14.93 -20.81 -21.97
CA LYS A 573 14.68 -22.16 -22.55
C LYS A 573 14.58 -23.21 -21.46
N LEU A 574 15.48 -23.18 -20.49
CA LEU A 574 15.44 -24.09 -19.34
C LEU A 574 14.16 -23.92 -18.53
N PHE A 575 13.78 -22.68 -18.27
CA PHE A 575 12.51 -22.38 -17.58
C PHE A 575 11.31 -22.92 -18.35
N TYR A 576 11.21 -22.63 -19.64
CA TYR A 576 10.05 -23.03 -20.47
C TYR A 576 9.93 -24.56 -20.60
N GLN A 577 11.04 -25.27 -20.74
CA GLN A 577 11.07 -26.74 -20.82
C GLN A 577 10.52 -27.43 -19.56
N ASN A 578 10.72 -26.82 -18.40
CA ASN A 578 10.19 -27.33 -17.13
C ASN A 578 8.73 -26.88 -16.90
N PHE A 579 8.41 -25.65 -17.23
CA PHE A 579 7.12 -25.03 -16.93
C PHE A 579 5.97 -25.51 -17.84
N GLU A 580 6.22 -25.63 -19.16
CA GLU A 580 5.18 -25.96 -20.14
C GLU A 580 4.52 -27.33 -19.91
N PRO A 581 5.25 -28.42 -19.61
CA PRO A 581 4.63 -29.72 -19.33
C PRO A 581 3.66 -29.70 -18.13
N GLU A 582 3.97 -28.89 -17.11
CA GLU A 582 3.08 -28.73 -15.95
C GLU A 582 1.80 -27.99 -16.35
N VAL A 583 1.91 -26.93 -17.16
CA VAL A 583 0.74 -26.20 -17.68
C VAL A 583 -0.15 -27.14 -18.50
N GLU A 584 0.42 -27.92 -19.41
CA GLU A 584 -0.34 -28.88 -20.24
C GLU A 584 -1.02 -29.96 -19.40
N LYS A 585 -0.31 -30.51 -18.41
CA LYS A 585 -0.86 -31.48 -17.48
C LYS A 585 -2.10 -30.93 -16.78
N VAL A 586 -2.01 -29.75 -16.17
CA VAL A 586 -3.12 -29.12 -15.45
C VAL A 586 -4.25 -28.72 -16.40
N MET A 587 -3.94 -28.20 -17.60
CA MET A 587 -4.92 -27.83 -18.61
C MET A 587 -5.77 -29.03 -19.04
N ASN A 588 -5.14 -30.20 -19.22
CA ASN A 588 -5.79 -31.41 -19.72
C ASN A 588 -6.41 -32.28 -18.61
N ALA A 589 -6.07 -32.07 -17.34
CA ALA A 589 -6.66 -32.79 -16.23
C ALA A 589 -8.19 -32.59 -16.22
N ARG A 590 -8.94 -33.67 -16.01
CA ARG A 590 -10.39 -33.61 -15.74
C ARG A 590 -10.59 -33.32 -14.25
N SER A 591 -11.37 -32.29 -13.95
CA SER A 591 -11.78 -31.96 -12.59
C SER A 591 -13.30 -32.19 -12.47
N GLU A 592 -13.73 -32.96 -11.50
CA GLU A 592 -15.15 -33.20 -11.20
C GLU A 592 -15.81 -31.95 -10.62
N HIS A 593 -15.05 -31.13 -9.89
CA HIS A 593 -15.51 -29.86 -9.31
C HIS A 593 -14.66 -28.69 -9.81
N LYS A 594 -15.28 -27.52 -9.89
CA LYS A 594 -14.54 -26.25 -10.17
C LYS A 594 -13.74 -25.86 -8.94
N ALA A 595 -12.55 -25.31 -9.18
CA ALA A 595 -11.72 -24.79 -8.10
C ALA A 595 -12.49 -23.75 -7.27
N GLY A 596 -12.37 -23.83 -5.94
CA GLY A 596 -13.06 -22.95 -5.00
C GLY A 596 -14.53 -23.32 -4.71
N GLU A 597 -15.01 -24.48 -5.12
CA GLU A 597 -16.30 -25.02 -4.69
C GLU A 597 -16.11 -25.78 -3.36
N ARG A 598 -16.83 -25.38 -2.32
CA ARG A 598 -16.81 -26.02 -1.02
C ARG A 598 -18.21 -26.48 -0.63
N GLU A 599 -18.36 -27.77 -0.34
CA GLU A 599 -19.60 -28.32 0.21
C GLU A 599 -19.72 -27.95 1.68
N LEU A 600 -20.87 -27.39 2.07
CA LEU A 600 -21.17 -26.96 3.44
C LEU A 600 -21.95 -28.03 4.22
N GLY A 601 -22.63 -28.96 3.52
CA GLY A 601 -23.48 -29.99 4.06
C GLY A 601 -24.79 -30.11 3.28
N ILE A 602 -25.81 -30.64 3.92
CA ILE A 602 -27.12 -30.92 3.32
C ILE A 602 -28.17 -29.99 3.92
N ASP A 603 -29.00 -29.37 3.06
CA ASP A 603 -30.18 -28.61 3.50
C ASP A 603 -31.22 -29.52 4.14
N PRO A 604 -31.54 -29.35 5.43
CA PRO A 604 -32.49 -30.21 6.16
C PRO A 604 -33.91 -30.22 5.56
N LYS A 605 -34.28 -29.15 4.79
CA LYS A 605 -35.62 -29.03 4.22
C LYS A 605 -35.78 -29.74 2.90
N SER A 606 -34.77 -29.67 2.05
CA SER A 606 -34.85 -30.24 0.69
C SER A 606 -34.06 -31.53 0.53
N GLY A 607 -33.20 -31.91 1.51
CA GLY A 607 -32.30 -33.05 1.40
C GLY A 607 -31.19 -32.87 0.36
N LYS A 608 -31.05 -31.66 -0.21
CA LYS A 608 -30.09 -31.36 -1.26
C LYS A 608 -28.77 -30.82 -0.71
N PRO A 609 -27.62 -31.07 -1.40
CA PRO A 609 -26.34 -30.52 -0.98
C PRO A 609 -26.28 -28.98 -1.12
N VAL A 610 -25.54 -28.36 -0.20
CA VAL A 610 -25.32 -26.91 -0.14
C VAL A 610 -23.86 -26.63 -0.41
N PHE A 611 -23.58 -25.82 -1.42
CA PHE A 611 -22.23 -25.42 -1.83
C PHE A 611 -22.04 -23.91 -1.71
N VAL A 612 -20.82 -23.50 -1.40
CA VAL A 612 -20.37 -22.14 -1.63
C VAL A 612 -19.32 -22.14 -2.75
N LYS A 613 -19.42 -21.22 -3.71
CA LYS A 613 -18.55 -21.16 -4.88
C LYS A 613 -18.47 -19.77 -5.51
N ILE A 614 -17.50 -19.57 -6.38
CA ILE A 614 -17.41 -18.34 -7.20
C ILE A 614 -18.42 -18.40 -8.34
N GLY A 615 -19.43 -17.56 -8.28
CA GLY A 615 -20.39 -17.34 -9.35
C GLY A 615 -19.94 -16.27 -10.36
N ARG A 616 -20.77 -16.02 -11.39
CA ARG A 616 -20.50 -15.02 -12.44
C ARG A 616 -20.26 -13.60 -11.85
N TYR A 617 -20.98 -13.27 -10.80
CA TYR A 617 -21.01 -11.92 -10.20
C TYR A 617 -20.40 -11.85 -8.79
N GLY A 618 -19.64 -12.85 -8.39
CA GLY A 618 -19.01 -12.97 -7.08
C GLY A 618 -19.38 -14.26 -6.36
N PRO A 619 -19.00 -14.42 -5.08
CA PRO A 619 -19.27 -15.59 -4.29
C PRO A 619 -20.78 -15.83 -4.11
N VAL A 620 -21.20 -17.09 -4.25
CA VAL A 620 -22.61 -17.49 -4.11
C VAL A 620 -22.70 -18.76 -3.29
N VAL A 621 -23.82 -18.89 -2.56
CA VAL A 621 -24.27 -20.18 -1.99
C VAL A 621 -25.27 -20.81 -2.96
N GLN A 622 -25.16 -22.10 -3.18
CA GLN A 622 -26.03 -22.90 -4.04
C GLN A 622 -26.65 -24.04 -3.22
N ILE A 623 -27.95 -24.26 -3.37
CA ILE A 623 -28.65 -25.44 -2.89
C ILE A 623 -29.04 -26.31 -4.10
N GLY A 624 -28.67 -27.57 -4.07
CA GLY A 624 -28.90 -28.53 -5.15
C GLY A 624 -27.80 -28.53 -6.22
N SER A 625 -27.84 -29.50 -7.11
CA SER A 625 -26.91 -29.71 -8.21
C SER A 625 -27.54 -29.29 -9.56
N ALA A 626 -26.71 -29.13 -10.58
CA ALA A 626 -27.19 -28.95 -11.95
C ALA A 626 -27.85 -30.20 -12.53
N ASP A 627 -27.56 -31.36 -11.95
CA ASP A 627 -28.07 -32.68 -12.35
C ASP A 627 -29.38 -33.04 -11.66
N ASP A 628 -29.86 -32.22 -10.71
CA ASP A 628 -31.15 -32.41 -10.03
C ASP A 628 -32.31 -32.11 -10.96
N GLU A 629 -33.46 -32.78 -10.75
CA GLU A 629 -34.69 -32.49 -11.51
C GLU A 629 -35.14 -31.02 -11.37
N ASP A 630 -34.95 -30.44 -10.19
CA ASP A 630 -35.23 -29.03 -9.91
C ASP A 630 -33.97 -28.19 -10.14
N LYS A 631 -34.15 -27.01 -10.72
CA LYS A 631 -33.06 -26.05 -10.89
C LYS A 631 -32.46 -25.66 -9.55
N PRO A 632 -31.10 -25.62 -9.42
CA PRO A 632 -30.46 -25.19 -8.20
C PRO A 632 -30.81 -23.75 -7.83
N ARG A 633 -30.95 -23.50 -6.55
CA ARG A 633 -31.21 -22.17 -5.95
C ARG A 633 -29.90 -21.47 -5.62
N PHE A 634 -29.82 -20.18 -5.87
CA PHE A 634 -28.62 -19.38 -5.61
C PHE A 634 -28.93 -18.20 -4.70
N SER A 635 -28.03 -17.91 -3.79
CA SER A 635 -28.00 -16.67 -3.01
C SER A 635 -26.60 -16.09 -2.99
N GLN A 636 -26.49 -14.76 -3.13
CA GLN A 636 -25.19 -14.07 -3.07
C GLN A 636 -24.66 -14.04 -1.65
N LEU A 637 -23.34 -14.21 -1.52
CA LEU A 637 -22.66 -14.06 -0.24
C LEU A 637 -22.62 -12.57 0.13
N PRO A 638 -23.10 -12.17 1.32
CA PRO A 638 -23.10 -10.76 1.73
C PRO A 638 -21.67 -10.23 1.94
N ALA A 639 -21.50 -8.93 1.74
CA ALA A 639 -20.23 -8.26 2.05
C ALA A 639 -19.84 -8.49 3.53
N GLY A 640 -18.60 -8.91 3.77
CA GLY A 640 -18.10 -9.22 5.11
C GLY A 640 -18.20 -10.68 5.53
N LYS A 641 -18.87 -11.53 4.75
CA LYS A 641 -18.82 -13.00 4.89
C LYS A 641 -17.82 -13.55 3.88
N SER A 642 -17.03 -14.53 4.29
CA SER A 642 -16.04 -15.21 3.44
C SER A 642 -16.50 -16.61 3.07
N MET A 643 -16.16 -17.04 1.86
CA MET A 643 -16.38 -18.42 1.42
C MET A 643 -15.65 -19.44 2.31
N GLU A 644 -14.50 -19.07 2.92
CA GLU A 644 -13.73 -19.96 3.80
C GLU A 644 -14.44 -20.22 5.13
N THR A 645 -15.10 -19.21 5.70
CA THR A 645 -15.60 -19.24 7.07
C THR A 645 -17.09 -19.44 7.20
N ILE A 646 -17.88 -19.27 6.13
CA ILE A 646 -19.33 -19.42 6.18
C ILE A 646 -19.71 -20.85 6.60
N THR A 647 -20.60 -20.96 7.57
CA THR A 647 -21.18 -22.23 8.05
C THR A 647 -22.44 -22.59 7.27
N LEU A 648 -22.85 -23.87 7.34
CA LEU A 648 -24.11 -24.34 6.73
C LEU A 648 -25.31 -23.53 7.25
N GLY A 649 -25.38 -23.28 8.57
CA GLY A 649 -26.46 -22.53 9.18
C GLY A 649 -26.57 -21.11 8.62
N GLU A 650 -25.44 -20.39 8.55
CA GLU A 650 -25.38 -19.04 7.97
C GLU A 650 -25.74 -19.03 6.48
N ALA A 651 -25.29 -20.04 5.73
CA ALA A 651 -25.60 -20.19 4.31
C ALA A 651 -27.09 -20.39 4.06
N LEU A 652 -27.77 -21.21 4.88
CA LEU A 652 -29.21 -21.45 4.78
C LEU A 652 -30.03 -20.21 5.15
N GLU A 653 -29.56 -19.37 6.07
CA GLU A 653 -30.20 -18.09 6.40
C GLU A 653 -30.32 -17.16 5.18
N LEU A 654 -29.37 -17.19 4.26
CA LEU A 654 -29.37 -16.36 3.06
C LEU A 654 -30.54 -16.67 2.11
N PHE A 655 -31.10 -17.88 2.19
CA PHE A 655 -32.25 -18.31 1.38
C PHE A 655 -33.61 -17.93 2.00
N LYS A 656 -33.62 -17.28 3.17
CA LYS A 656 -34.80 -16.65 3.75
C LYS A 656 -35.17 -15.34 3.03
N LEU A 657 -34.25 -14.80 2.20
CA LEU A 657 -34.51 -13.66 1.33
C LEU A 657 -34.93 -14.15 -0.06
N PRO A 658 -35.84 -13.43 -0.80
CA PRO A 658 -36.51 -12.21 -0.35
C PRO A 658 -37.60 -12.48 0.69
N ARG A 659 -37.81 -11.54 1.62
CA ARG A 659 -38.87 -11.60 2.63
C ARG A 659 -39.74 -10.34 2.57
N THR A 660 -41.08 -10.50 2.70
CA THR A 660 -42.03 -9.39 2.81
C THR A 660 -42.10 -8.95 4.27
N LEU A 661 -41.88 -7.66 4.53
CA LEU A 661 -41.93 -7.07 5.87
C LEU A 661 -43.35 -6.67 6.26
N GLY A 662 -44.15 -6.30 5.29
CA GLY A 662 -45.49 -5.77 5.45
C GLY A 662 -45.86 -4.86 4.25
N GLN A 663 -46.87 -4.04 4.44
CA GLN A 663 -47.35 -3.10 3.41
C GLN A 663 -47.11 -1.64 3.82
N PHE A 664 -46.75 -0.83 2.84
CA PHE A 664 -46.67 0.62 2.93
C PHE A 664 -47.29 1.23 1.68
N GLU A 665 -48.16 2.22 1.85
CA GLU A 665 -48.91 2.88 0.75
C GLU A 665 -49.61 1.86 -0.19
N ASN A 666 -50.24 0.84 0.37
CA ASN A 666 -50.93 -0.26 -0.33
C ASN A 666 -50.01 -1.13 -1.24
N SER A 667 -48.71 -1.09 -1.06
CA SER A 667 -47.74 -1.93 -1.77
C SER A 667 -46.87 -2.69 -0.80
N ASP A 668 -46.51 -3.91 -1.17
CA ASP A 668 -45.63 -4.74 -0.34
C ASP A 668 -44.24 -4.12 -0.23
N VAL A 669 -43.66 -4.19 0.97
CA VAL A 669 -42.29 -3.85 1.25
C VAL A 669 -41.50 -5.14 1.34
N VAL A 670 -40.68 -5.41 0.33
CA VAL A 670 -39.90 -6.65 0.20
C VAL A 670 -38.42 -6.37 0.38
N VAL A 671 -37.77 -7.11 1.28
CA VAL A 671 -36.31 -7.07 1.46
C VAL A 671 -35.68 -8.24 0.69
N GLY A 672 -34.66 -7.90 -0.08
CA GLY A 672 -33.90 -8.89 -0.83
C GLY A 672 -32.42 -8.56 -0.91
N ALA A 673 -31.64 -9.48 -1.48
CA ALA A 673 -30.24 -9.28 -1.81
C ALA A 673 -30.06 -9.42 -3.33
N GLY A 674 -29.33 -8.48 -3.93
CA GLY A 674 -29.11 -8.45 -5.37
C GLY A 674 -27.68 -8.08 -5.73
N ARG A 675 -27.40 -7.98 -7.03
CA ARG A 675 -26.06 -7.69 -7.61
C ARG A 675 -25.36 -6.47 -7.00
N PHE A 676 -26.14 -5.47 -6.55
CA PHE A 676 -25.63 -4.23 -5.98
C PHE A 676 -25.68 -4.19 -4.45
N GLY A 677 -25.93 -5.34 -3.81
CA GLY A 677 -26.08 -5.48 -2.37
C GLY A 677 -27.54 -5.66 -1.92
N PRO A 678 -27.79 -5.65 -0.60
CA PRO A 678 -29.14 -5.77 -0.05
C PRO A 678 -29.98 -4.52 -0.37
N TYR A 679 -31.26 -4.76 -0.59
CA TYR A 679 -32.21 -3.73 -0.99
C TYR A 679 -33.59 -3.90 -0.34
N VAL A 680 -34.32 -2.80 -0.27
CA VAL A 680 -35.77 -2.76 -0.04
C VAL A 680 -36.43 -2.47 -1.39
N LEU A 681 -37.35 -3.33 -1.79
CA LEU A 681 -38.18 -3.14 -2.98
C LEU A 681 -39.58 -2.69 -2.52
N HIS A 682 -40.03 -1.55 -3.02
CA HIS A 682 -41.36 -1.01 -2.81
C HIS A 682 -41.81 -0.31 -4.08
N ASP A 683 -43.05 -0.58 -4.54
CA ASP A 683 -43.63 -0.01 -5.75
C ASP A 683 -42.66 -0.05 -6.96
N LYS A 684 -42.06 -1.23 -7.22
CA LYS A 684 -41.07 -1.48 -8.29
C LYS A 684 -39.80 -0.63 -8.20
N LYS A 685 -39.59 0.12 -7.11
CA LYS A 685 -38.37 0.91 -6.87
C LYS A 685 -37.49 0.24 -5.84
N TYR A 686 -36.21 0.16 -6.15
CA TYR A 686 -35.18 -0.44 -5.28
C TYR A 686 -34.50 0.64 -4.43
N THR A 687 -34.43 0.45 -3.13
CA THR A 687 -33.70 1.31 -2.19
C THR A 687 -32.61 0.48 -1.55
N SER A 688 -31.34 0.92 -1.67
CA SER A 688 -30.22 0.19 -1.06
C SER A 688 -30.28 0.24 0.45
N ILE A 689 -30.03 -0.89 1.10
CA ILE A 689 -29.84 -0.97 2.55
C ILE A 689 -28.39 -0.54 2.86
N PRO A 690 -28.18 0.41 3.79
CA PRO A 690 -26.85 0.89 4.14
C PRO A 690 -25.92 -0.21 4.68
N LYS A 691 -24.61 -0.04 4.47
CA LYS A 691 -23.61 -0.92 5.11
C LYS A 691 -23.72 -0.81 6.63
N GLY A 692 -23.98 -1.93 7.28
CA GLY A 692 -24.14 -2.02 8.74
C GLY A 692 -25.54 -2.36 9.21
N GLU A 693 -26.53 -2.35 8.32
CA GLU A 693 -27.86 -2.91 8.58
C GLU A 693 -27.99 -4.28 7.93
N ASP A 694 -28.53 -5.24 8.72
CA ASP A 694 -28.70 -6.61 8.26
C ASP A 694 -30.07 -6.80 7.59
N PRO A 695 -30.13 -7.20 6.30
CA PRO A 695 -31.38 -7.44 5.60
C PRO A 695 -32.25 -8.55 6.22
N LEU A 696 -31.66 -9.45 7.03
CA LEU A 696 -32.43 -10.50 7.71
C LEU A 696 -33.18 -9.99 8.95
N THR A 697 -32.71 -8.91 9.56
CA THR A 697 -33.26 -8.39 10.83
C THR A 697 -33.92 -7.02 10.69
N ILE A 698 -33.76 -6.32 9.55
CA ILE A 698 -34.35 -5.01 9.32
C ILE A 698 -35.88 -5.04 9.52
N THR A 699 -36.41 -4.07 10.24
CA THR A 699 -37.84 -3.94 10.52
C THR A 699 -38.59 -3.19 9.40
N LEU A 700 -39.91 -3.29 9.37
CA LEU A 700 -40.75 -2.54 8.43
C LEU A 700 -40.55 -1.03 8.57
N ASP A 701 -40.51 -0.51 9.79
CA ASP A 701 -40.32 0.93 10.06
C ASP A 701 -38.97 1.44 9.55
N ALA A 702 -37.88 0.65 9.78
CA ALA A 702 -36.59 1.01 9.25
C ALA A 702 -36.57 1.02 7.71
N ALA A 703 -37.22 0.04 7.08
CA ALA A 703 -37.32 -0.03 5.63
C ALA A 703 -38.12 1.15 5.05
N ILE A 704 -39.23 1.55 5.70
CA ILE A 704 -40.04 2.72 5.32
C ILE A 704 -39.19 3.99 5.44
N ASN A 705 -38.44 4.16 6.51
CA ASN A 705 -37.54 5.29 6.69
C ASN A 705 -36.49 5.40 5.56
N LEU A 706 -35.91 4.26 5.13
CA LEU A 706 -35.01 4.24 3.98
C LEU A 706 -35.67 4.67 2.68
N ILE A 707 -36.91 4.21 2.43
CA ILE A 707 -37.68 4.59 1.25
C ILE A 707 -37.97 6.10 1.27
N GLN A 708 -38.46 6.62 2.40
CA GLN A 708 -38.78 8.05 2.55
C GLN A 708 -37.53 8.93 2.43
N THR A 709 -36.43 8.55 3.06
CA THR A 709 -35.14 9.26 2.95
C THR A 709 -34.68 9.34 1.51
N LYS A 710 -34.75 8.23 0.77
CA LYS A 710 -34.40 8.22 -0.64
C LYS A 710 -35.30 9.12 -1.48
N ARG A 711 -36.62 9.09 -1.25
CA ARG A 711 -37.58 9.97 -1.93
C ARG A 711 -37.29 11.45 -1.67
N LEU A 712 -36.96 11.82 -0.43
CA LEU A 712 -36.55 13.17 -0.06
C LEU A 712 -35.27 13.59 -0.77
N GLN A 713 -34.27 12.71 -0.81
CA GLN A 713 -33.02 12.95 -1.54
C GLN A 713 -33.22 13.09 -3.05
N GLU A 714 -34.11 12.29 -3.64
CA GLU A 714 -34.48 12.40 -5.04
C GLU A 714 -35.24 13.71 -5.33
N ALA A 715 -36.15 14.12 -4.47
CA ALA A 715 -36.84 15.41 -4.58
C ALA A 715 -35.89 16.60 -4.46
N GLN A 716 -34.94 16.56 -3.51
CA GLN A 716 -33.91 17.59 -3.34
C GLN A 716 -32.89 17.63 -4.46
N ARG A 717 -32.81 16.57 -5.27
CA ARG A 717 -31.93 16.50 -6.41
C ARG A 717 -32.43 17.31 -7.61
N HIS A 718 -33.74 17.44 -7.78
CA HIS A 718 -34.36 18.25 -8.81
C HIS A 718 -34.58 19.68 -8.28
N LEU A 719 -33.72 20.61 -8.68
CA LEU A 719 -33.79 22.01 -8.23
C LEU A 719 -34.81 22.82 -9.04
N LYS A 720 -34.86 22.60 -10.36
CA LYS A 720 -35.78 23.31 -11.26
C LYS A 720 -36.01 22.54 -12.55
N THR A 721 -37.22 22.56 -13.04
CA THR A 721 -37.69 22.11 -14.36
C THR A 721 -38.22 23.31 -15.14
N PHE A 722 -38.19 23.24 -16.45
CA PHE A 722 -38.62 24.35 -17.32
C PHE A 722 -39.82 23.93 -18.15
N ALA A 723 -40.85 24.79 -18.19
CA ALA A 723 -42.05 24.56 -18.99
C ALA A 723 -41.78 24.71 -20.50
N GLU A 724 -40.77 25.50 -20.86
CA GLU A 724 -40.32 25.79 -22.22
C GLU A 724 -39.68 24.56 -22.89
N ASP A 725 -38.99 23.72 -22.14
CA ASP A 725 -38.41 22.49 -22.64
C ASP A 725 -38.25 21.47 -21.48
N ALA A 726 -39.11 20.46 -21.48
CA ALA A 726 -39.12 19.39 -20.49
C ALA A 726 -37.82 18.52 -20.47
N LYS A 727 -36.93 18.68 -21.42
CA LYS A 727 -35.64 17.99 -21.46
C LYS A 727 -34.57 18.72 -20.65
N MET A 728 -34.82 19.95 -20.20
CA MET A 728 -33.90 20.74 -19.42
C MET A 728 -34.28 20.74 -17.95
N GLU A 729 -33.35 20.34 -17.10
CA GLU A 729 -33.50 20.33 -15.66
C GLU A 729 -32.24 20.87 -14.97
N VAL A 730 -32.42 21.60 -13.89
CA VAL A 730 -31.31 21.94 -12.98
C VAL A 730 -31.31 20.93 -11.85
N MET A 731 -30.22 20.24 -11.73
CA MET A 731 -30.02 19.11 -10.81
C MET A 731 -28.99 19.42 -9.77
N ASN A 732 -29.15 18.90 -8.56
CA ASN A 732 -28.11 18.91 -7.53
C ASN A 732 -27.31 17.60 -7.55
N GLY A 733 -26.01 17.66 -7.74
CA GLY A 733 -25.12 16.53 -7.84
C GLY A 733 -24.05 16.49 -6.73
N ARG A 734 -23.32 15.39 -6.66
CA ARG A 734 -22.22 15.18 -5.69
C ARG A 734 -21.15 16.30 -5.70
N TYR A 735 -20.97 16.97 -6.83
CA TYR A 735 -19.98 18.03 -7.03
C TYR A 735 -20.59 19.43 -7.16
N GLY A 736 -21.83 19.58 -6.74
CA GLY A 736 -22.63 20.80 -6.84
C GLY A 736 -23.68 20.77 -7.96
N PRO A 737 -24.48 21.85 -8.11
CA PRO A 737 -25.51 21.94 -9.13
C PRO A 737 -24.96 21.82 -10.56
N TYR A 738 -25.77 21.20 -11.44
CA TYR A 738 -25.47 21.03 -12.85
C TYR A 738 -26.77 21.07 -13.69
N ILE A 739 -26.63 21.32 -14.98
CA ILE A 739 -27.77 21.30 -15.91
C ILE A 739 -27.78 19.95 -16.61
N ALA A 740 -28.90 19.23 -16.52
CA ALA A 740 -29.20 18.07 -17.34
C ALA A 740 -30.02 18.52 -18.55
N TYR A 741 -29.48 18.25 -19.78
CA TYR A 741 -30.16 18.63 -21.01
C TYR A 741 -29.92 17.59 -22.11
N ASP A 742 -31.01 17.10 -22.71
CA ASP A 742 -30.99 16.09 -23.79
C ASP A 742 -30.06 14.90 -23.51
N GLY A 743 -30.14 14.34 -22.29
CA GLY A 743 -29.36 13.18 -21.85
C GLY A 743 -27.88 13.47 -21.53
N LYS A 744 -27.46 14.72 -21.53
CA LYS A 744 -26.11 15.17 -21.17
C LYS A 744 -26.12 16.05 -19.94
N ASN A 745 -25.02 15.98 -19.16
CA ASN A 745 -24.83 16.79 -17.96
C ASN A 745 -23.80 17.90 -18.22
N TYR A 746 -24.20 19.14 -17.96
CA TYR A 746 -23.40 20.34 -18.15
C TYR A 746 -23.04 20.96 -16.81
N ARG A 747 -21.76 21.18 -16.57
CA ARG A 747 -21.28 21.72 -15.30
C ARG A 747 -21.64 23.20 -15.17
N MET A 748 -22.24 23.56 -14.05
CA MET A 748 -22.54 24.94 -13.71
C MET A 748 -21.31 25.68 -13.17
N PRO A 749 -21.07 26.94 -13.53
CA PRO A 749 -20.06 27.78 -12.90
C PRO A 749 -20.27 27.90 -11.39
N LYS A 750 -19.21 27.82 -10.60
CA LYS A 750 -19.29 27.89 -9.12
C LYS A 750 -19.98 29.15 -8.59
N THR A 751 -19.85 30.26 -9.31
CA THR A 751 -20.48 31.55 -8.97
C THR A 751 -22.01 31.54 -9.05
N LEU A 752 -22.59 30.53 -9.70
CA LEU A 752 -24.04 30.37 -9.86
C LEU A 752 -24.64 29.25 -8.98
N HIS A 753 -23.81 28.54 -8.20
CA HIS A 753 -24.27 27.41 -7.40
C HIS A 753 -25.35 27.80 -6.40
N ASP A 754 -25.18 28.94 -5.71
CA ASP A 754 -26.16 29.40 -4.68
C ASP A 754 -27.48 29.90 -5.28
N LYS A 755 -27.49 30.22 -6.59
CA LYS A 755 -28.66 30.67 -7.34
C LYS A 755 -29.17 29.65 -8.35
N ALA A 756 -28.75 28.42 -8.24
CA ALA A 756 -29.04 27.36 -9.22
C ALA A 756 -30.55 27.18 -9.48
N ALA A 757 -31.37 27.25 -8.42
CA ALA A 757 -32.83 27.14 -8.53
C ALA A 757 -33.51 28.39 -9.13
N GLU A 758 -32.83 29.53 -9.18
CA GLU A 758 -33.37 30.80 -9.68
C GLU A 758 -33.08 31.02 -11.17
N LEU A 759 -32.19 30.26 -11.77
CA LEU A 759 -31.75 30.43 -13.17
C LEU A 759 -32.94 30.33 -14.13
N THR A 760 -32.96 31.21 -15.14
CA THR A 760 -33.94 31.14 -16.23
C THR A 760 -33.57 30.11 -17.28
N TYR A 761 -34.50 29.69 -18.12
CA TYR A 761 -34.25 28.79 -19.24
C TYR A 761 -33.16 29.31 -20.16
N GLU A 762 -33.20 30.61 -20.50
CA GLU A 762 -32.20 31.27 -21.36
C GLU A 762 -30.79 31.22 -20.76
N GLN A 763 -30.66 31.49 -19.46
CA GLN A 763 -29.40 31.42 -18.74
C GLN A 763 -28.85 30.00 -18.73
N CYS A 764 -29.71 28.99 -18.57
CA CYS A 764 -29.30 27.59 -18.63
C CYS A 764 -28.86 27.19 -20.05
N MET A 765 -29.56 27.67 -21.08
CA MET A 765 -29.19 27.44 -22.48
C MET A 765 -27.82 28.10 -22.84
N ASP A 766 -27.57 29.28 -22.30
CA ASP A 766 -26.27 29.93 -22.50
C ASP A 766 -25.12 29.14 -21.88
N ILE A 767 -25.33 28.58 -20.71
CA ILE A 767 -24.34 27.67 -20.07
C ILE A 767 -24.12 26.42 -20.92
N VAL A 768 -25.19 25.81 -21.43
CA VAL A 768 -25.11 24.64 -22.31
C VAL A 768 -24.36 24.94 -23.60
N LYS A 769 -24.64 26.07 -24.27
CA LYS A 769 -23.98 26.49 -25.51
C LYS A 769 -22.51 26.82 -25.34
N ASN A 770 -22.13 27.39 -24.20
CA ASN A 770 -20.76 27.81 -23.90
C ASN A 770 -19.97 26.71 -23.18
N ALA A 771 -20.56 25.54 -22.91
CA ALA A 771 -19.87 24.43 -22.25
C ALA A 771 -18.81 23.81 -23.19
N PRO A 772 -17.58 23.57 -22.73
CA PRO A 772 -16.57 22.87 -23.52
C PRO A 772 -17.09 21.46 -23.87
N GLU A 773 -16.89 21.04 -25.12
CA GLU A 773 -17.29 19.70 -25.55
C GLU A 773 -16.76 18.62 -24.58
N PRO A 774 -17.60 17.68 -24.13
CA PRO A 774 -17.18 16.63 -23.21
C PRO A 774 -16.11 15.79 -23.90
N LYS A 775 -14.91 15.78 -23.34
CA LYS A 775 -13.85 14.85 -23.77
C LYS A 775 -14.41 13.43 -23.74
N ARG A 776 -14.56 12.80 -24.91
CA ARG A 776 -14.94 11.38 -25.02
C ARG A 776 -14.03 10.57 -24.10
N LYS A 777 -14.60 9.88 -23.12
CA LYS A 777 -13.88 8.85 -22.38
C LYS A 777 -13.46 7.78 -23.41
N LYS A 778 -12.14 7.70 -23.63
CA LYS A 778 -11.53 6.55 -24.29
C LYS A 778 -11.48 5.36 -23.33
#